data_0aaa21719fd18fdfed200940f1dfbb8f
#
_entry.id   0aaa21719fd18fdfed200940f1dfbb8f
#
_cell.length_a   1.000
_cell.length_b   1.000
_cell.length_c   1.000
_cell.angle_alpha   90.00
_cell.angle_beta   90.00
_cell.angle_gamma   90.00
#
_symmetry.space_group_name_H-M   'P 1'
#
loop_
_entity.id
_entity.type
_entity.pdbx_description
1 polymer ?
#
loop_
_entity_poly.entity_id
_entity_poly.type
_entity_poly.pdbx_seq_one_letter_code
_entity_poly.pdbx_strand_id
1 'polypeptide(L)'
;MKKYIIVILSALFIFMSADLQAQRRNPAKNADLAFGRKQYTEAADRYKKAYRKVRRNKEERNRISFQMGECYRLIGLTKRAEPYYKRLLKTDYPNSHPEVYLYMADTYKMNEKYKDAIEMYEKYAERVPDDPRGRLGAETTAQIAEWIENPSRYQLTLLKKVNSTKDSDFGATWSNSNYNEIIFTSNRDAATGKEKDGITGQEFADFFTSKQDRKGEWSTPVLADEAENVNTEASEGTPFMNAKYTKMYFTRCQNGAHRKNGCQIMVAGKSGGAFSEARPVEIAGVDTLDIVGHPTLSSDELIMYFAAERKDGFGGNDIWVAMRDNANEAFKRPFNLGEKINTAGNEVFPFLRNDTTLYFSSDGHGGMGGLDVFVSTIDTAGNWGEPRNLKYPINSVGDDFAIVFHPTQESGFVSSNRGNNRAIDNIYYFEEPTIHFTFSGTVKDAKTKQLVSNANVRMVGSDGSNLSTRTNDKGYFNFSESQMNKNTTYDITIDKDNYFTLSAQETTIGLEFSKDFEKEFDIEPIPQEPIMLPDILYDLGKWDLKPQFEDSLQGLIETLQINPTITIELASHTDARDTDERNDILSQKRAQSVVDYLIIRGIDPLRLTAKGYGERVPRTIVNDITVKGYTFKSGTRLTEDFINKLPSNDVKEAAHQMNRRTEFRILSKDYVPRDVINENQTVNIAINPQEDQSEHFTVTQKGYFTFFANVDGYNEPFTYSQNADFCVSESRALQLLKDGRLTADDFQGDVEKILTTGGIQNGAICVIKEVRIAGRSLYNVECKVVSRMVEQWVIGQIGRASCRERV
;
A
#
# COMPACT_ATOMS: atom_id res chain seq x y z
N MET A 1 -20.81 -90.83 -2.05
CA MET A 1 -20.94 -89.52 -1.37
C MET A 1 -19.72 -89.20 -0.49
N LYS A 2 -19.19 -90.08 0.41
CA LYS A 2 -18.08 -89.72 1.29
C LYS A 2 -16.78 -89.34 0.56
N LYS A 3 -16.45 -89.90 -0.63
CA LYS A 3 -15.21 -89.53 -1.38
C LYS A 3 -15.28 -88.16 -2.05
N TYR A 4 -16.50 -87.72 -2.46
CA TYR A 4 -16.65 -86.37 -3.04
C TYR A 4 -16.66 -85.28 -2.00
N ILE A 5 -17.11 -85.50 -0.78
CA ILE A 5 -17.07 -84.59 0.33
C ILE A 5 -15.62 -84.31 0.77
N ILE A 6 -14.76 -85.31 0.76
CA ILE A 6 -13.31 -85.17 1.12
C ILE A 6 -12.59 -84.36 0.04
N VAL A 7 -12.90 -84.52 -1.24
CA VAL A 7 -12.30 -83.75 -2.34
C VAL A 7 -12.76 -82.31 -2.29
N ILE A 8 -14.03 -82.03 -2.00
CA ILE A 8 -14.54 -80.68 -1.87
C ILE A 8 -13.99 -79.99 -0.62
N LEU A 9 -13.88 -80.66 0.50
CA LEU A 9 -13.25 -80.13 1.72
C LEU A 9 -11.73 -79.89 1.54
N SER A 10 -11.01 -80.73 0.84
CA SER A 10 -9.60 -80.52 0.54
C SER A 10 -9.42 -79.37 -0.48
N ALA A 11 -10.29 -79.20 -1.49
CA ALA A 11 -10.27 -78.06 -2.41
C ALA A 11 -10.61 -76.73 -1.68
N LEU A 12 -11.60 -76.72 -0.78
CA LEU A 12 -11.90 -75.57 0.08
C LEU A 12 -10.71 -75.23 1.01
N PHE A 13 -10.05 -76.21 1.58
CA PHE A 13 -8.86 -76.00 2.45
C PHE A 13 -7.66 -75.47 1.65
N ILE A 14 -7.48 -75.92 0.40
CA ILE A 14 -6.44 -75.37 -0.50
C ILE A 14 -6.79 -73.94 -0.92
N PHE A 15 -8.05 -73.61 -1.20
CA PHE A 15 -8.49 -72.23 -1.48
C PHE A 15 -8.38 -71.35 -0.24
N MET A 16 -8.83 -71.79 0.93
CA MET A 16 -8.64 -71.05 2.18
C MET A 16 -7.17 -70.87 2.57
N SER A 17 -6.29 -71.85 2.29
CA SER A 17 -4.86 -71.76 2.53
C SER A 17 -4.18 -70.87 1.52
N ALA A 18 -4.66 -70.75 0.27
CA ALA A 18 -4.17 -69.86 -0.74
C ALA A 18 -4.57 -68.37 -0.43
N ASP A 19 -5.80 -68.14 0.03
CA ASP A 19 -6.24 -66.84 0.51
C ASP A 19 -5.53 -66.38 1.79
N LEU A 20 -5.31 -67.31 2.76
CA LEU A 20 -4.51 -67.01 3.96
C LEU A 20 -3.02 -66.81 3.64
N GLN A 21 -2.47 -67.41 2.59
CA GLN A 21 -1.10 -67.16 2.11
C GLN A 21 -1.01 -65.89 1.31
N ALA A 22 -2.06 -65.50 0.56
CA ALA A 22 -2.12 -64.20 -0.10
C ALA A 22 -2.26 -63.04 0.90
N GLN A 23 -3.07 -63.18 1.95
CA GLN A 23 -3.16 -62.21 3.06
C GLN A 23 -1.85 -62.11 3.88
N ARG A 24 -1.01 -63.15 3.95
CA ARG A 24 0.31 -63.13 4.63
C ARG A 24 1.42 -62.43 3.84
N ARG A 25 1.18 -61.90 2.64
CA ARG A 25 2.21 -61.45 1.73
C ARG A 25 2.07 -60.01 1.16
N ASN A 26 1.37 -59.12 1.80
CA ASN A 26 1.56 -57.70 1.46
C ASN A 26 2.70 -57.10 2.30
N PRO A 27 3.93 -56.97 1.73
CA PRO A 27 5.08 -56.50 2.49
C PRO A 27 4.91 -55.07 2.98
N ALA A 28 4.00 -54.28 2.34
CA ALA A 28 3.74 -52.90 2.66
C ALA A 28 2.56 -52.69 3.63
N LYS A 29 1.77 -53.74 3.99
CA LYS A 29 0.59 -53.61 4.84
C LYS A 29 0.81 -52.75 6.11
N ASN A 30 1.90 -53.01 6.80
CA ASN A 30 2.20 -52.28 8.04
C ASN A 30 2.71 -50.85 7.76
N ALA A 31 3.26 -50.59 6.58
CA ALA A 31 3.60 -49.25 6.14
C ALA A 31 2.32 -48.45 5.75
N ASP A 32 1.39 -49.10 5.04
CA ASP A 32 0.10 -48.51 4.66
C ASP A 32 -0.72 -48.17 5.90
N LEU A 33 -0.70 -49.03 6.91
CA LEU A 33 -1.39 -48.74 8.20
C LEU A 33 -0.73 -47.57 8.94
N ALA A 34 0.57 -47.43 8.93
CA ALA A 34 1.27 -46.30 9.54
C ALA A 34 0.96 -45.00 8.76
N PHE A 35 0.98 -45.07 7.43
CA PHE A 35 0.63 -43.94 6.56
C PHE A 35 -0.83 -43.47 6.80
N GLY A 36 -1.81 -44.38 6.82
CA GLY A 36 -3.19 -44.08 7.11
C GLY A 36 -3.46 -43.54 8.52
N ARG A 37 -2.51 -43.71 9.44
CA ARG A 37 -2.52 -43.09 10.77
C ARG A 37 -1.72 -41.77 10.82
N LYS A 38 -1.29 -41.25 9.68
CA LYS A 38 -0.42 -40.05 9.54
C LYS A 38 0.96 -40.21 10.25
N GLN A 39 1.40 -41.44 10.52
CA GLN A 39 2.72 -41.72 11.09
C GLN A 39 3.78 -41.77 9.98
N TYR A 40 4.03 -40.63 9.33
CA TYR A 40 4.76 -40.57 8.04
C TYR A 40 6.23 -40.97 8.18
N THR A 41 6.89 -40.61 9.28
CA THR A 41 8.28 -41.01 9.54
C THR A 41 8.41 -42.52 9.69
N GLU A 42 7.53 -43.13 10.48
CA GLU A 42 7.48 -44.57 10.65
C GLU A 42 7.07 -45.29 9.36
N ALA A 43 6.08 -44.73 8.62
CA ALA A 43 5.65 -45.27 7.33
C ALA A 43 6.78 -45.27 6.32
N ALA A 44 7.58 -44.19 6.22
CA ALA A 44 8.73 -44.12 5.32
C ALA A 44 9.76 -45.23 5.60
N ASP A 45 10.08 -45.49 6.88
CA ASP A 45 11.03 -46.56 7.26
C ASP A 45 10.48 -47.98 6.95
N ARG A 46 9.19 -48.17 7.17
CA ARG A 46 8.51 -49.45 6.84
C ARG A 46 8.39 -49.62 5.32
N TYR A 47 8.08 -48.59 4.55
CA TYR A 47 8.07 -48.64 3.08
C TYR A 47 9.45 -48.95 2.51
N LYS A 48 10.51 -48.40 3.06
CA LYS A 48 11.90 -48.70 2.66
C LYS A 48 12.25 -50.17 2.82
N LYS A 49 11.78 -50.81 3.90
CA LYS A 49 11.92 -52.25 4.14
C LYS A 49 11.05 -53.06 3.16
N ALA A 50 9.83 -52.66 2.90
CA ALA A 50 8.89 -53.30 1.97
C ALA A 50 9.40 -53.21 0.52
N TYR A 51 9.92 -52.06 0.08
CA TYR A 51 10.47 -51.82 -1.26
C TYR A 51 11.55 -52.84 -1.65
N ARG A 52 12.40 -53.23 -0.69
CA ARG A 52 13.44 -54.25 -0.91
C ARG A 52 12.89 -55.64 -1.14
N LYS A 53 11.67 -55.95 -0.64
CA LYS A 53 11.02 -57.26 -0.75
C LYS A 53 10.23 -57.42 -2.05
N VAL A 54 9.80 -56.33 -2.68
CA VAL A 54 8.93 -56.33 -3.90
C VAL A 54 9.72 -56.19 -5.22
N ARG A 55 10.96 -56.66 -5.27
CA ARG A 55 11.90 -56.46 -6.41
C ARG A 55 11.33 -56.84 -7.78
N ARG A 56 10.47 -57.86 -7.86
CA ARG A 56 9.89 -58.41 -9.11
C ARG A 56 8.50 -57.84 -9.46
N ASN A 57 7.83 -57.24 -8.52
CA ASN A 57 6.52 -56.59 -8.74
C ASN A 57 6.72 -55.11 -9.05
N LYS A 58 6.69 -54.74 -10.34
CA LYS A 58 6.96 -53.38 -10.83
C LYS A 58 5.88 -52.38 -10.37
N GLU A 59 4.62 -52.81 -10.40
CA GLU A 59 3.47 -51.98 -9.99
C GLU A 59 3.56 -51.61 -8.50
N GLU A 60 3.70 -52.61 -7.64
CA GLU A 60 3.84 -52.40 -6.18
C GLU A 60 5.09 -51.60 -5.82
N ARG A 61 6.17 -51.75 -6.59
CA ARG A 61 7.38 -50.89 -6.43
C ARG A 61 7.10 -49.44 -6.74
N ASN A 62 6.32 -49.14 -7.78
CA ASN A 62 5.94 -47.77 -8.13
C ASN A 62 5.02 -47.20 -7.07
N ARG A 63 4.01 -47.96 -6.61
CA ARG A 63 3.11 -47.56 -5.52
C ARG A 63 3.92 -47.23 -4.23
N ILE A 64 4.79 -48.10 -3.81
CA ILE A 64 5.65 -47.88 -2.63
C ILE A 64 6.59 -46.69 -2.85
N SER A 65 7.10 -46.45 -4.06
CA SER A 65 7.92 -45.29 -4.36
C SER A 65 7.09 -44.02 -4.20
N PHE A 66 5.83 -43.99 -4.67
CA PHE A 66 4.93 -42.89 -4.50
C PHE A 66 4.69 -42.59 -3.01
N GLN A 67 4.29 -43.60 -2.24
CA GLN A 67 4.04 -43.44 -0.81
C GLN A 67 5.29 -42.97 -0.03
N MET A 68 6.53 -43.39 -0.46
CA MET A 68 7.77 -42.86 0.12
C MET A 68 7.99 -41.41 -0.22
N GLY A 69 7.69 -40.99 -1.47
CA GLY A 69 7.70 -39.59 -1.87
C GLY A 69 6.75 -38.77 -1.00
N GLU A 70 5.52 -39.22 -0.84
CA GLU A 70 4.51 -38.57 0.00
C GLU A 70 4.94 -38.46 1.48
N CYS A 71 5.48 -39.58 2.08
CA CYS A 71 5.97 -39.49 3.44
C CYS A 71 7.01 -38.39 3.61
N TYR A 72 7.98 -38.26 2.69
CA TYR A 72 9.01 -37.23 2.77
C TYR A 72 8.50 -35.84 2.45
N ARG A 73 7.53 -35.67 1.51
CA ARG A 73 6.90 -34.41 1.20
C ARG A 73 6.12 -33.88 2.39
N LEU A 74 5.26 -34.72 2.98
CA LEU A 74 4.37 -34.36 4.10
C LEU A 74 5.12 -34.03 5.42
N ILE A 75 6.41 -34.41 5.54
CA ILE A 75 7.26 -33.98 6.65
C ILE A 75 8.27 -32.89 6.27
N GLY A 76 8.05 -32.19 5.15
CA GLY A 76 8.89 -31.06 4.69
C GLY A 76 10.27 -31.45 4.12
N LEU A 77 10.59 -32.75 3.99
CA LEU A 77 11.88 -33.22 3.49
C LEU A 77 11.89 -33.35 1.95
N THR A 78 11.58 -32.28 1.25
CA THR A 78 11.37 -32.24 -0.20
C THR A 78 12.58 -32.71 -1.01
N LYS A 79 13.82 -32.43 -0.57
CA LYS A 79 15.03 -32.94 -1.20
C LYS A 79 15.12 -34.47 -1.13
N ARG A 80 14.48 -35.13 -0.14
CA ARG A 80 14.36 -36.57 -0.06
C ARG A 80 13.17 -37.12 -0.85
N ALA A 81 12.10 -36.39 -1.00
CA ALA A 81 10.94 -36.76 -1.80
C ALA A 81 11.25 -36.78 -3.31
N GLU A 82 11.98 -35.81 -3.82
CA GLU A 82 12.27 -35.59 -5.23
C GLU A 82 12.76 -36.82 -5.99
N PRO A 83 13.75 -37.63 -5.49
CA PRO A 83 14.21 -38.79 -6.21
C PRO A 83 13.14 -39.88 -6.42
N TYR A 84 12.17 -39.99 -5.54
CA TYR A 84 11.08 -40.94 -5.64
C TYR A 84 10.09 -40.57 -6.74
N TYR A 85 9.67 -39.32 -6.82
CA TYR A 85 8.81 -38.83 -7.89
C TYR A 85 9.53 -38.85 -9.26
N LYS A 86 10.78 -38.40 -9.31
CA LYS A 86 11.61 -38.49 -10.55
C LYS A 86 11.68 -39.90 -11.11
N ARG A 87 11.71 -40.90 -10.25
CA ARG A 87 11.70 -42.32 -10.66
C ARG A 87 10.35 -42.69 -11.28
N LEU A 88 9.25 -42.23 -10.72
CA LEU A 88 7.88 -42.50 -11.20
C LEU A 88 7.61 -41.83 -12.54
N LEU A 89 8.09 -40.61 -12.75
CA LEU A 89 7.98 -39.90 -14.05
C LEU A 89 8.64 -40.65 -15.23
N LYS A 90 9.52 -41.64 -14.96
CA LYS A 90 10.14 -42.53 -15.98
C LYS A 90 9.32 -43.80 -16.23
N THR A 91 8.15 -43.93 -15.69
CA THR A 91 7.27 -45.10 -15.78
C THR A 91 5.88 -44.69 -16.27
N ASP A 92 4.99 -45.66 -16.51
CA ASP A 92 3.58 -45.39 -16.88
C ASP A 92 2.70 -45.03 -15.66
N TYR A 93 3.28 -45.03 -14.44
CA TYR A 93 2.53 -44.80 -13.20
C TYR A 93 1.77 -43.46 -13.17
N PRO A 94 2.30 -42.31 -13.65
CA PRO A 94 1.60 -41.04 -13.71
C PRO A 94 0.38 -41.02 -14.64
N ASN A 95 0.23 -41.98 -15.56
CA ASN A 95 -0.96 -42.02 -16.43
C ASN A 95 -2.23 -42.39 -15.66
N SER A 96 -2.12 -43.23 -14.61
CA SER A 96 -3.22 -43.59 -13.71
C SER A 96 -3.21 -42.84 -12.38
N HIS A 97 -2.15 -42.09 -12.09
CA HIS A 97 -1.92 -41.35 -10.85
C HIS A 97 -1.35 -39.96 -11.19
N PRO A 98 -2.15 -39.08 -11.78
CA PRO A 98 -1.70 -37.76 -12.23
C PRO A 98 -1.19 -36.85 -11.09
N GLU A 99 -1.59 -37.11 -9.85
CA GLU A 99 -1.13 -36.43 -8.64
C GLU A 99 0.39 -36.52 -8.45
N VAL A 100 1.08 -37.44 -9.11
CA VAL A 100 2.55 -37.48 -9.16
C VAL A 100 3.12 -36.18 -9.73
N TYR A 101 2.45 -35.59 -10.74
CA TYR A 101 2.88 -34.32 -11.33
C TYR A 101 2.69 -33.17 -10.35
N LEU A 102 1.54 -33.10 -9.67
CA LEU A 102 1.23 -32.08 -8.67
C LEU A 102 2.26 -32.08 -7.53
N TYR A 103 2.44 -33.23 -6.91
CA TYR A 103 3.36 -33.34 -5.75
C TYR A 103 4.84 -33.23 -6.14
N MET A 104 5.18 -33.56 -7.38
CA MET A 104 6.50 -33.27 -7.91
C MET A 104 6.71 -31.77 -8.15
N ALA A 105 5.66 -31.05 -8.63
CA ALA A 105 5.68 -29.61 -8.81
C ALA A 105 5.87 -28.88 -7.47
N ASP A 106 5.10 -29.26 -6.42
CA ASP A 106 5.26 -28.74 -5.06
C ASP A 106 6.69 -28.96 -4.57
N THR A 107 7.21 -30.20 -4.76
CA THR A 107 8.57 -30.56 -4.39
C THR A 107 9.62 -29.72 -5.11
N TYR A 108 9.44 -29.46 -6.40
CA TYR A 108 10.34 -28.61 -7.17
C TYR A 108 10.25 -27.15 -6.74
N LYS A 109 9.04 -26.61 -6.50
CA LYS A 109 8.83 -25.26 -6.01
C LYS A 109 9.57 -25.02 -4.70
N MET A 110 9.37 -25.88 -3.69
CA MET A 110 10.06 -25.81 -2.41
C MET A 110 11.57 -26.06 -2.51
N ASN A 111 12.06 -26.71 -3.57
CA ASN A 111 13.49 -26.86 -3.87
C ASN A 111 14.03 -25.75 -4.80
N GLU A 112 13.28 -24.65 -4.99
CA GLU A 112 13.64 -23.47 -5.81
C GLU A 112 13.88 -23.78 -7.30
N LYS A 113 13.28 -24.87 -7.80
CA LYS A 113 13.33 -25.29 -9.20
C LYS A 113 12.07 -24.82 -9.94
N TYR A 114 11.86 -23.52 -9.99
CA TYR A 114 10.59 -22.91 -10.42
C TYR A 114 10.17 -23.29 -11.84
N LYS A 115 11.13 -23.31 -12.80
CA LYS A 115 10.83 -23.72 -14.19
C LYS A 115 10.33 -25.16 -14.27
N ASP A 116 11.01 -26.08 -13.56
CA ASP A 116 10.62 -27.49 -13.53
C ASP A 116 9.27 -27.66 -12.80
N ALA A 117 9.00 -26.83 -11.77
CA ALA A 117 7.74 -26.85 -11.05
C ALA A 117 6.56 -26.43 -11.95
N ILE A 118 6.69 -25.33 -12.69
CA ILE A 118 5.67 -24.85 -13.64
C ILE A 118 5.34 -25.93 -14.66
N GLU A 119 6.35 -26.57 -15.27
CA GLU A 119 6.14 -27.64 -16.23
C GLU A 119 5.34 -28.82 -15.65
N MET A 120 5.59 -29.17 -14.38
CA MET A 120 4.86 -30.25 -13.72
C MET A 120 3.44 -29.84 -13.35
N TYR A 121 3.21 -28.62 -12.89
CA TYR A 121 1.87 -28.07 -12.63
C TYR A 121 1.01 -28.05 -13.91
N GLU A 122 1.57 -27.59 -15.04
CA GLU A 122 0.88 -27.58 -16.33
C GLU A 122 0.51 -29.00 -16.76
N LYS A 123 1.40 -29.97 -16.62
CA LYS A 123 1.11 -31.40 -16.90
C LYS A 123 0.00 -31.95 -16.02
N TYR A 124 -0.08 -31.50 -14.78
CA TYR A 124 -1.18 -31.89 -13.90
C TYR A 124 -2.50 -31.26 -14.34
N ALA A 125 -2.49 -29.93 -14.61
CA ALA A 125 -3.67 -29.21 -15.06
C ALA A 125 -4.26 -29.76 -16.37
N GLU A 126 -3.42 -30.19 -17.30
CA GLU A 126 -3.85 -30.87 -18.54
C GLU A 126 -4.61 -32.18 -18.28
N ARG A 127 -4.26 -32.90 -17.22
CA ARG A 127 -4.85 -34.22 -16.90
C ARG A 127 -6.02 -34.16 -15.96
N VAL A 128 -6.04 -33.15 -15.11
CA VAL A 128 -7.05 -32.95 -14.06
C VAL A 128 -7.52 -31.49 -14.13
N PRO A 129 -8.22 -31.08 -15.19
CA PRO A 129 -8.59 -29.68 -15.41
C PRO A 129 -9.57 -29.11 -14.37
N ASP A 130 -10.32 -29.99 -13.70
CA ASP A 130 -11.28 -29.62 -12.66
C ASP A 130 -10.61 -29.33 -11.30
N ASP A 131 -9.34 -29.70 -11.13
CA ASP A 131 -8.57 -29.36 -9.92
C ASP A 131 -7.76 -28.06 -10.16
N PRO A 132 -8.13 -26.95 -9.48
CA PRO A 132 -7.49 -25.66 -9.70
C PRO A 132 -6.02 -25.61 -9.27
N ARG A 133 -5.54 -26.54 -8.42
CA ARG A 133 -4.17 -26.53 -7.87
C ARG A 133 -3.10 -26.57 -8.94
N GLY A 134 -3.32 -27.27 -10.05
CA GLY A 134 -2.37 -27.30 -11.16
C GLY A 134 -2.18 -25.93 -11.82
N ARG A 135 -3.28 -25.30 -12.24
CA ARG A 135 -3.26 -23.99 -12.87
C ARG A 135 -2.76 -22.92 -11.91
N LEU A 136 -3.33 -22.85 -10.73
CA LEU A 136 -2.96 -21.86 -9.71
C LEU A 136 -1.50 -22.00 -9.26
N GLY A 137 -1.02 -23.25 -9.13
CA GLY A 137 0.39 -23.53 -8.81
C GLY A 137 1.34 -23.05 -9.89
N ALA A 138 1.03 -23.22 -11.19
CA ALA A 138 1.82 -22.69 -12.28
C ALA A 138 1.84 -21.15 -12.29
N GLU A 139 0.67 -20.52 -12.20
CA GLU A 139 0.49 -19.07 -12.19
C GLU A 139 1.27 -18.41 -11.04
N THR A 140 1.09 -18.91 -9.81
CA THR A 140 1.76 -18.32 -8.63
C THR A 140 3.25 -18.58 -8.61
N THR A 141 3.70 -19.78 -9.06
CA THR A 141 5.14 -20.07 -9.16
C THR A 141 5.83 -19.13 -10.15
N ALA A 142 5.18 -18.73 -11.22
CA ALA A 142 5.73 -17.77 -12.19
C ALA A 142 5.91 -16.35 -11.59
N GLN A 143 5.14 -16.00 -10.57
CA GLN A 143 5.19 -14.68 -9.90
C GLN A 143 6.25 -14.61 -8.78
N ILE A 144 6.83 -15.73 -8.34
CA ILE A 144 7.74 -15.78 -7.19
C ILE A 144 8.94 -14.83 -7.37
N ALA A 145 9.53 -14.79 -8.57
CA ALA A 145 10.66 -13.91 -8.85
C ALA A 145 10.28 -12.43 -8.66
N GLU A 146 9.11 -12.03 -9.16
CA GLU A 146 8.59 -10.67 -8.99
C GLU A 146 8.31 -10.35 -7.51
N TRP A 147 7.75 -11.30 -6.76
CA TRP A 147 7.48 -11.09 -5.33
C TRP A 147 8.76 -10.95 -4.49
N ILE A 148 9.86 -11.60 -4.93
CA ILE A 148 11.18 -11.44 -4.28
C ILE A 148 11.84 -10.12 -4.66
N GLU A 149 11.72 -9.69 -5.93
CA GLU A 149 12.24 -8.41 -6.41
C GLU A 149 11.47 -7.20 -5.85
N ASN A 150 10.15 -7.37 -5.65
CA ASN A 150 9.25 -6.37 -5.09
C ASN A 150 8.63 -6.88 -3.78
N PRO A 151 9.40 -6.98 -2.69
CA PRO A 151 8.95 -7.53 -1.42
C PRO A 151 7.90 -6.63 -0.77
N SER A 152 7.07 -7.21 0.10
CA SER A 152 6.27 -6.42 1.03
C SER A 152 7.21 -5.67 2.00
N ARG A 153 6.67 -4.65 2.68
CA ARG A 153 7.47 -3.78 3.56
C ARG A 153 7.89 -4.43 4.87
N TYR A 154 7.38 -5.60 5.18
CA TYR A 154 7.75 -6.31 6.40
C TYR A 154 9.23 -6.67 6.43
N GLN A 155 9.84 -6.51 7.60
CA GLN A 155 11.20 -6.97 7.89
C GLN A 155 11.11 -8.13 8.87
N LEU A 156 11.82 -9.22 8.59
CA LEU A 156 11.83 -10.41 9.44
C LEU A 156 13.16 -10.57 10.15
N THR A 157 13.08 -10.82 11.45
CA THR A 157 14.25 -11.09 12.31
C THR A 157 14.10 -12.44 12.99
N LEU A 158 15.06 -13.34 12.78
CA LEU A 158 15.10 -14.61 13.50
C LEU A 158 15.37 -14.38 14.99
N LEU A 159 14.51 -14.90 15.86
CA LEU A 159 14.67 -14.79 17.31
C LEU A 159 15.72 -15.78 17.82
N LYS A 160 17.01 -15.49 17.60
CA LYS A 160 18.13 -16.41 17.86
C LYS A 160 18.21 -16.94 19.30
N LYS A 161 17.83 -16.13 20.30
CA LYS A 161 17.83 -16.56 21.72
C LYS A 161 16.63 -17.43 22.07
N VAL A 162 15.52 -17.25 21.36
CA VAL A 162 14.26 -17.99 21.57
C VAL A 162 14.33 -19.35 20.88
N ASN A 163 14.81 -19.36 19.63
CA ASN A 163 14.86 -20.59 18.83
C ASN A 163 15.97 -21.54 19.27
N SER A 164 15.65 -22.82 19.26
CA SER A 164 16.62 -23.91 19.35
C SER A 164 17.34 -24.10 18.01
N THR A 165 18.55 -24.64 18.04
CA THR A 165 19.32 -24.97 16.82
C THR A 165 19.01 -26.36 16.26
N LYS A 166 18.26 -27.17 16.99
CA LYS A 166 18.03 -28.60 16.68
C LYS A 166 16.57 -29.05 16.81
N ASP A 167 15.76 -28.26 17.50
CA ASP A 167 14.37 -28.57 17.83
C ASP A 167 13.44 -27.53 17.15
N SER A 168 12.19 -27.86 16.91
CA SER A 168 11.19 -26.95 16.35
C SER A 168 10.63 -26.03 17.42
N ASP A 169 10.56 -24.74 17.08
CA ASP A 169 9.93 -23.69 17.89
C ASP A 169 8.92 -22.94 17.00
N PHE A 170 7.64 -22.92 17.38
CA PHE A 170 6.59 -22.37 16.55
C PHE A 170 5.37 -21.88 17.34
N GLY A 171 4.45 -21.18 16.65
CA GLY A 171 3.16 -20.77 17.22
C GLY A 171 3.30 -19.80 18.38
N ALA A 172 4.21 -18.82 18.28
CA ALA A 172 4.37 -17.81 19.34
C ALA A 172 3.19 -16.85 19.41
N THR A 173 2.74 -16.55 20.63
CA THR A 173 1.76 -15.49 20.89
C THR A 173 2.16 -14.66 22.11
N TRP A 174 1.66 -13.45 22.19
CA TRP A 174 1.83 -12.61 23.38
C TRP A 174 1.13 -13.23 24.58
N SER A 175 1.81 -13.30 25.73
CA SER A 175 1.27 -13.93 26.93
C SER A 175 0.80 -12.96 28.00
N ASN A 176 1.04 -11.64 27.82
CA ASN A 176 0.61 -10.60 28.75
C ASN A 176 0.26 -9.29 28.03
N SER A 177 -0.45 -8.39 28.72
CA SER A 177 -0.90 -7.09 28.20
C SER A 177 0.21 -6.05 28.06
N ASN A 178 1.43 -6.31 28.54
CA ASN A 178 2.58 -5.44 28.37
C ASN A 178 3.37 -5.77 27.10
N TYR A 179 3.01 -6.83 26.39
CA TYR A 179 3.63 -7.30 25.15
C TYR A 179 5.15 -7.48 25.27
N ASN A 180 5.62 -7.92 26.41
CA ASN A 180 7.04 -8.18 26.68
C ASN A 180 7.32 -9.64 27.05
N GLU A 181 6.35 -10.51 26.90
CA GLU A 181 6.45 -11.94 27.15
C GLU A 181 5.69 -12.70 26.07
N ILE A 182 6.32 -13.75 25.56
CA ILE A 182 5.70 -14.68 24.60
C ILE A 182 5.59 -16.06 25.21
N ILE A 183 4.55 -16.78 24.78
CA ILE A 183 4.40 -18.22 24.97
C ILE A 183 4.38 -18.88 23.59
N PHE A 184 5.06 -19.99 23.45
CA PHE A 184 5.20 -20.69 22.17
C PHE A 184 5.35 -22.19 22.38
N THR A 185 5.21 -22.93 21.31
CA THR A 185 5.34 -24.41 21.26
C THR A 185 6.76 -24.81 20.95
N SER A 186 7.31 -25.77 21.68
CA SER A 186 8.64 -26.34 21.42
C SER A 186 8.77 -27.79 21.84
N ASN A 187 9.51 -28.58 21.05
CA ASN A 187 9.82 -29.96 21.34
C ASN A 187 11.29 -30.17 21.83
N ARG A 188 11.85 -29.13 22.44
CA ARG A 188 13.20 -29.16 23.01
C ARG A 188 13.33 -30.16 24.19
N ASP A 189 14.55 -30.59 24.50
CA ASP A 189 14.85 -31.60 25.49
C ASP A 189 14.15 -31.42 26.85
N ALA A 190 13.81 -30.19 27.22
CA ALA A 190 13.12 -29.87 28.47
C ALA A 190 11.59 -30.12 28.44
N ALA A 191 11.02 -30.51 27.29
CA ALA A 191 9.61 -30.87 27.22
C ALA A 191 9.30 -32.13 28.02
N THR A 192 8.07 -32.18 28.58
CA THR A 192 7.61 -33.25 29.50
C THR A 192 7.39 -34.55 28.74
N GLY A 193 6.71 -34.51 27.60
CA GLY A 193 6.37 -35.67 26.79
C GLY A 193 7.59 -36.22 26.03
N LYS A 194 7.88 -37.51 26.19
CA LYS A 194 9.02 -38.18 25.51
C LYS A 194 8.61 -39.12 24.38
N GLU A 195 7.32 -39.25 24.12
CA GLU A 195 6.86 -39.97 22.94
C GLU A 195 7.17 -39.15 21.65
N LYS A 196 7.19 -39.86 20.53
CA LYS A 196 7.45 -39.24 19.24
C LYS A 196 6.17 -38.93 18.50
N ASP A 197 6.08 -37.72 18.00
CA ASP A 197 5.05 -37.33 17.06
C ASP A 197 5.11 -38.21 15.79
N GLY A 198 4.01 -38.78 15.39
CA GLY A 198 3.95 -39.68 14.25
C GLY A 198 4.20 -39.00 12.90
N ILE A 199 3.89 -37.72 12.78
CA ILE A 199 4.07 -36.94 11.56
C ILE A 199 5.55 -36.60 11.39
N THR A 200 6.11 -35.87 12.33
CA THR A 200 7.47 -35.32 12.23
C THR A 200 8.57 -36.30 12.69
N GLY A 201 8.24 -37.23 13.60
CA GLY A 201 9.19 -38.12 14.27
C GLY A 201 10.01 -37.43 15.35
N GLN A 202 9.72 -36.18 15.67
CA GLN A 202 10.30 -35.43 16.78
C GLN A 202 9.63 -35.80 18.10
N GLU A 203 10.21 -35.43 19.25
CA GLU A 203 9.56 -35.62 20.56
C GLU A 203 8.32 -34.71 20.65
N PHE A 204 7.39 -35.05 21.56
CA PHE A 204 6.22 -34.24 21.82
C PHE A 204 6.60 -32.83 22.29
N ALA A 205 5.76 -31.87 21.98
CA ALA A 205 6.01 -30.48 22.24
C ALA A 205 5.21 -29.99 23.47
N ASP A 206 5.80 -29.02 24.16
CA ASP A 206 5.24 -28.30 25.31
C ASP A 206 5.26 -26.78 25.05
N PHE A 207 4.65 -26.02 25.98
CA PHE A 207 4.73 -24.57 25.99
C PHE A 207 5.96 -24.08 26.75
N PHE A 208 6.65 -23.15 26.13
CA PHE A 208 7.78 -22.42 26.70
C PHE A 208 7.47 -20.92 26.69
N THR A 209 8.07 -20.18 27.62
CA THR A 209 7.98 -18.72 27.69
C THR A 209 9.34 -18.07 27.56
N SER A 210 9.37 -16.90 26.96
CA SER A 210 10.52 -16.00 26.94
C SER A 210 10.05 -14.57 27.19
N LYS A 211 10.87 -13.79 27.92
CA LYS A 211 10.56 -12.40 28.29
C LYS A 211 11.59 -11.45 27.71
N GLN A 212 11.15 -10.29 27.31
CA GLN A 212 12.04 -9.19 26.97
C GLN A 212 12.47 -8.42 28.23
N ASP A 213 13.75 -8.09 28.28
CA ASP A 213 14.28 -7.16 29.25
C ASP A 213 13.99 -5.70 28.85
N ARG A 214 14.42 -4.73 29.66
CA ARG A 214 14.24 -3.29 29.38
C ARG A 214 14.98 -2.79 28.13
N LYS A 215 15.88 -3.62 27.56
CA LYS A 215 16.60 -3.29 26.32
C LYS A 215 15.97 -3.97 25.10
N GLY A 216 14.86 -4.68 25.27
CA GLY A 216 14.21 -5.42 24.21
C GLY A 216 14.84 -6.79 23.92
N GLU A 217 15.80 -7.26 24.73
CA GLU A 217 16.47 -8.54 24.53
C GLU A 217 15.68 -9.71 25.13
N TRP A 218 15.41 -10.71 24.35
CA TRP A 218 14.71 -11.92 24.78
C TRP A 218 15.56 -12.77 25.74
N SER A 219 14.92 -13.34 26.76
CA SER A 219 15.55 -14.30 27.66
C SER A 219 15.66 -15.69 27.01
N THR A 220 16.50 -16.55 27.57
CA THR A 220 16.47 -17.99 27.28
C THR A 220 15.10 -18.54 27.68
N PRO A 221 14.43 -19.32 26.82
CA PRO A 221 13.14 -19.91 27.13
C PRO A 221 13.17 -20.87 28.32
N VAL A 222 12.08 -20.84 29.10
CA VAL A 222 11.81 -21.78 30.20
C VAL A 222 10.45 -22.42 30.01
N LEU A 223 10.19 -23.58 30.63
CA LEU A 223 8.86 -24.19 30.62
C LEU A 223 7.81 -23.18 31.10
N ALA A 224 6.68 -23.09 30.39
CA ALA A 224 5.60 -22.18 30.74
C ALA A 224 4.85 -22.62 32.01
N ASP A 225 4.86 -23.90 32.30
CA ASP A 225 4.14 -24.49 33.43
C ASP A 225 4.92 -25.73 33.95
N GLU A 226 5.46 -25.61 35.14
CA GLU A 226 6.13 -26.72 35.83
C GLU A 226 5.16 -27.62 36.65
N ALA A 227 3.91 -27.17 36.81
CA ALA A 227 2.87 -27.87 37.59
C ALA A 227 2.05 -28.87 36.76
N GLU A 228 2.41 -29.05 35.48
CA GLU A 228 1.75 -29.95 34.52
C GLU A 228 0.25 -29.67 34.29
N ASN A 229 -0.20 -28.43 34.54
CA ASN A 229 -1.58 -28.01 34.30
C ASN A 229 -1.87 -27.87 32.79
N VAL A 230 -0.90 -27.36 32.03
CA VAL A 230 -1.01 -27.14 30.58
C VAL A 230 0.04 -27.92 29.79
N ASN A 231 1.24 -28.18 30.32
CA ASN A 231 2.24 -29.08 29.77
C ASN A 231 2.07 -30.47 30.39
N THR A 232 1.91 -31.51 29.57
CA THR A 232 1.65 -32.86 30.06
C THR A 232 2.48 -33.89 29.30
N GLU A 233 2.29 -35.18 29.53
CA GLU A 233 2.88 -36.23 28.71
C GLU A 233 2.33 -36.26 27.25
N ALA A 234 1.26 -35.54 26.94
CA ALA A 234 0.72 -35.39 25.61
C ALA A 234 1.52 -34.31 24.81
N SER A 235 1.18 -34.11 23.56
CA SER A 235 1.75 -33.01 22.78
C SER A 235 0.81 -31.81 22.85
N GLU A 236 1.31 -30.68 23.32
CA GLU A 236 0.60 -29.41 23.38
C GLU A 236 1.17 -28.43 22.36
N GLY A 237 0.28 -27.62 21.74
CA GLY A 237 0.72 -26.65 20.75
C GLY A 237 -0.29 -25.57 20.43
N THR A 238 0.14 -24.59 19.65
CA THR A 238 -0.68 -23.49 19.11
C THR A 238 -1.44 -22.72 20.17
N PRO A 239 -0.75 -22.06 21.12
CA PRO A 239 -1.37 -21.30 22.17
C PRO A 239 -2.02 -20.03 21.61
N PHE A 240 -3.24 -19.72 22.05
CA PHE A 240 -3.95 -18.49 21.81
C PHE A 240 -4.37 -17.87 23.14
N MET A 241 -4.00 -16.63 23.40
CA MET A 241 -4.44 -15.90 24.61
C MET A 241 -5.67 -15.06 24.29
N ASN A 242 -6.68 -15.11 25.18
CA ASN A 242 -7.83 -14.21 25.06
C ASN A 242 -7.39 -12.74 25.17
N ALA A 243 -8.23 -11.79 24.73
CA ALA A 243 -7.93 -10.36 24.71
C ALA A 243 -7.56 -9.77 26.10
N LYS A 244 -7.95 -10.44 27.19
CA LYS A 244 -7.65 -10.04 28.57
C LYS A 244 -6.39 -10.74 29.15
N TYR A 245 -5.75 -11.65 28.41
CA TYR A 245 -4.61 -12.46 28.87
C TYR A 245 -4.88 -13.28 30.13
N THR A 246 -6.13 -13.64 30.37
CA THR A 246 -6.59 -14.41 31.55
C THR A 246 -6.95 -15.86 31.24
N LYS A 247 -7.03 -16.22 29.96
CA LYS A 247 -7.29 -17.58 29.48
C LYS A 247 -6.39 -17.90 28.29
N MET A 248 -5.89 -19.14 28.27
CA MET A 248 -5.17 -19.68 27.12
C MET A 248 -6.01 -20.79 26.50
N TYR A 249 -6.29 -20.68 25.22
CA TYR A 249 -6.86 -21.76 24.38
C TYR A 249 -5.71 -22.40 23.60
N PHE A 250 -5.71 -23.71 23.43
CA PHE A 250 -4.60 -24.40 22.77
C PHE A 250 -5.02 -25.79 22.28
N THR A 251 -4.17 -26.41 21.47
CA THR A 251 -4.36 -27.77 20.96
C THR A 251 -3.61 -28.74 21.84
N ARG A 252 -4.25 -29.85 22.23
CA ARG A 252 -3.61 -31.01 22.87
C ARG A 252 -3.88 -32.28 22.07
N CYS A 253 -2.85 -32.99 21.68
CA CYS A 253 -2.89 -34.20 20.88
C CYS A 253 -2.38 -35.41 21.69
N GLN A 254 -3.23 -36.41 21.85
CA GLN A 254 -2.89 -37.67 22.53
C GLN A 254 -2.55 -38.75 21.50
N ASN A 255 -1.52 -38.58 20.73
CA ASN A 255 -1.16 -39.45 19.61
C ASN A 255 -0.05 -40.46 19.92
N GLY A 256 -0.21 -41.28 20.95
CA GLY A 256 0.67 -42.44 21.17
C GLY A 256 0.42 -43.53 20.10
N ALA A 257 1.43 -44.35 19.81
CA ALA A 257 1.38 -45.40 18.77
C ALA A 257 0.22 -46.42 18.92
N HIS A 258 -0.49 -46.40 20.02
CA HIS A 258 -1.58 -47.32 20.37
C HIS A 258 -2.91 -46.63 20.75
N ARG A 259 -2.98 -45.27 20.73
CA ARG A 259 -4.20 -44.54 21.14
C ARG A 259 -4.94 -44.01 19.93
N LYS A 260 -6.28 -44.18 19.94
CA LYS A 260 -7.19 -43.70 18.88
C LYS A 260 -7.67 -42.25 19.14
N ASN A 261 -7.07 -41.53 20.07
CA ASN A 261 -7.55 -40.21 20.48
C ASN A 261 -7.00 -39.16 19.51
N GLY A 262 -7.88 -38.31 19.01
CA GLY A 262 -7.53 -37.18 18.15
C GLY A 262 -6.86 -36.02 18.89
N CYS A 263 -6.85 -34.85 18.26
CA CYS A 263 -6.46 -33.60 18.89
C CYS A 263 -7.68 -32.84 19.37
N GLN A 264 -7.62 -32.19 20.51
CA GLN A 264 -8.69 -31.42 21.11
C GLN A 264 -8.26 -30.00 21.42
N ILE A 265 -9.20 -29.08 21.34
CA ILE A 265 -8.99 -27.71 21.82
C ILE A 265 -9.22 -27.69 23.33
N MET A 266 -8.24 -27.21 24.08
CA MET A 266 -8.25 -27.08 25.54
C MET A 266 -8.32 -25.61 25.93
N VAL A 267 -8.76 -25.34 27.17
CA VAL A 267 -8.73 -24.01 27.79
C VAL A 267 -8.21 -24.11 29.21
N ALA A 268 -7.31 -23.20 29.59
CA ALA A 268 -6.80 -23.03 30.95
C ALA A 268 -6.90 -21.56 31.37
N GLY A 269 -7.28 -21.30 32.61
CA GLY A 269 -7.20 -19.96 33.21
C GLY A 269 -5.75 -19.55 33.48
N LYS A 270 -5.42 -18.28 33.40
CA LYS A 270 -4.10 -17.71 33.75
C LYS A 270 -4.26 -16.63 34.82
N SER A 271 -3.56 -16.74 35.94
CA SER A 271 -3.56 -15.75 37.02
C SER A 271 -2.17 -15.66 37.62
N GLY A 272 -1.62 -14.45 37.77
CA GLY A 272 -0.30 -14.23 38.34
C GLY A 272 0.85 -14.94 37.64
N GLY A 273 0.68 -15.32 36.40
CA GLY A 273 1.66 -16.09 35.60
C GLY A 273 1.50 -17.60 35.68
N ALA A 274 0.68 -18.13 36.59
CA ALA A 274 0.37 -19.56 36.69
C ALA A 274 -0.89 -19.92 35.92
N PHE A 275 -0.92 -21.17 35.41
CA PHE A 275 -2.08 -21.74 34.71
C PHE A 275 -2.90 -22.62 35.66
N SER A 276 -4.24 -22.63 35.51
CA SER A 276 -5.11 -23.62 36.08
C SER A 276 -5.06 -24.90 35.27
N GLU A 277 -5.52 -26.02 35.84
CA GLU A 277 -5.70 -27.27 35.11
C GLU A 277 -6.52 -27.04 33.83
N ALA A 278 -6.00 -27.53 32.70
CA ALA A 278 -6.64 -27.39 31.41
C ALA A 278 -7.82 -28.32 31.26
N ARG A 279 -8.91 -27.85 30.68
CA ARG A 279 -10.12 -28.61 30.37
C ARG A 279 -10.43 -28.56 28.88
N PRO A 280 -11.06 -29.62 28.31
CA PRO A 280 -11.53 -29.57 26.92
C PRO A 280 -12.54 -28.44 26.72
N VAL A 281 -12.48 -27.76 25.59
CA VAL A 281 -13.52 -26.84 25.13
C VAL A 281 -14.67 -27.67 24.55
N GLU A 282 -15.88 -27.50 25.10
CA GLU A 282 -17.05 -28.19 24.62
C GLU A 282 -17.59 -27.56 23.34
N ILE A 283 -17.62 -28.35 22.23
CA ILE A 283 -18.13 -27.93 20.92
C ILE A 283 -19.15 -28.98 20.48
N ALA A 284 -20.40 -28.59 20.28
CA ALA A 284 -21.47 -29.51 19.89
C ALA A 284 -21.15 -30.17 18.53
N GLY A 285 -21.20 -31.51 18.47
CA GLY A 285 -20.95 -32.28 17.24
C GLY A 285 -19.46 -32.41 16.89
N VAL A 286 -18.56 -32.15 17.83
CA VAL A 286 -17.15 -32.53 17.82
C VAL A 286 -16.92 -33.54 18.91
N ASP A 287 -16.37 -34.69 18.58
CA ASP A 287 -16.09 -35.76 19.57
C ASP A 287 -14.57 -35.91 19.83
N THR A 288 -14.22 -36.75 20.77
CA THR A 288 -12.83 -36.99 21.20
C THR A 288 -11.96 -37.70 20.15
N LEU A 289 -12.55 -38.18 19.06
CA LEU A 289 -11.84 -38.83 17.94
C LEU A 289 -11.58 -37.87 16.77
N ASP A 290 -12.26 -36.72 16.77
CA ASP A 290 -12.01 -35.67 15.77
C ASP A 290 -10.62 -35.07 15.97
N ILE A 291 -10.03 -34.60 14.88
CA ILE A 291 -8.79 -33.85 14.90
C ILE A 291 -9.16 -32.38 14.74
N VAL A 292 -9.18 -31.66 15.85
CA VAL A 292 -9.46 -30.23 15.89
C VAL A 292 -8.34 -29.46 16.59
N GLY A 293 -7.96 -28.31 16.08
CA GLY A 293 -6.85 -27.56 16.68
C GLY A 293 -6.71 -26.15 16.12
N HIS A 294 -5.64 -25.50 16.47
CA HIS A 294 -5.26 -24.15 16.06
C HIS A 294 -6.38 -23.12 16.36
N PRO A 295 -6.82 -22.98 17.61
CA PRO A 295 -7.92 -22.09 17.95
C PRO A 295 -7.52 -20.61 17.90
N THR A 296 -8.43 -19.76 17.43
CA THR A 296 -8.43 -18.32 17.63
C THR A 296 -9.86 -17.85 17.93
N LEU A 297 -10.01 -16.82 18.75
CA LEU A 297 -11.33 -16.35 19.16
C LEU A 297 -11.51 -14.86 18.90
N SER A 298 -12.78 -14.45 18.77
CA SER A 298 -13.17 -13.04 18.81
C SER A 298 -12.83 -12.41 20.18
N SER A 299 -12.73 -11.08 20.23
CA SER A 299 -12.35 -10.33 21.43
C SER A 299 -13.32 -10.54 22.59
N ASP A 300 -14.59 -10.84 22.31
CA ASP A 300 -15.65 -11.16 23.27
C ASP A 300 -15.71 -12.66 23.64
N GLU A 301 -14.87 -13.48 23.03
CA GLU A 301 -14.83 -14.94 23.19
C GLU A 301 -16.13 -15.68 22.71
N LEU A 302 -16.97 -15.06 21.89
CA LEU A 302 -18.23 -15.68 21.44
C LEU A 302 -18.09 -16.44 20.13
N ILE A 303 -17.09 -16.15 19.31
CA ILE A 303 -16.81 -16.80 18.03
C ILE A 303 -15.42 -17.43 18.09
N MET A 304 -15.33 -18.70 17.74
CA MET A 304 -14.06 -19.42 17.65
C MET A 304 -13.85 -19.93 16.23
N TYR A 305 -12.70 -19.63 15.66
CA TYR A 305 -12.20 -20.22 14.41
C TYR A 305 -11.17 -21.28 14.75
N PHE A 306 -11.19 -22.40 14.05
CA PHE A 306 -10.26 -23.50 14.29
C PHE A 306 -10.09 -24.36 13.04
N ALA A 307 -8.99 -25.10 12.95
CA ALA A 307 -8.73 -26.04 11.88
C ALA A 307 -9.26 -27.43 12.23
N ALA A 308 -9.90 -28.10 11.28
CA ALA A 308 -10.34 -29.49 11.43
C ALA A 308 -10.45 -30.22 10.08
N GLU A 309 -10.06 -31.50 10.06
CA GLU A 309 -10.32 -32.41 8.94
C GLU A 309 -11.66 -33.12 9.18
N ARG A 310 -12.67 -32.76 8.39
CA ARG A 310 -14.02 -33.35 8.53
C ARG A 310 -14.55 -33.81 7.16
N LYS A 311 -15.43 -34.78 7.15
CA LYS A 311 -16.00 -35.37 5.93
C LYS A 311 -16.81 -34.40 5.08
N ASP A 312 -17.38 -33.39 5.70
CA ASP A 312 -18.14 -32.31 5.10
C ASP A 312 -17.31 -31.06 4.78
N GLY A 313 -15.98 -31.20 4.74
CA GLY A 313 -15.01 -30.17 4.33
C GLY A 313 -14.73 -30.19 2.83
N PHE A 314 -13.88 -29.25 2.39
CA PHE A 314 -13.48 -29.08 0.98
C PHE A 314 -12.20 -29.86 0.65
N GLY A 315 -11.30 -30.08 1.62
CA GLY A 315 -10.01 -30.68 1.38
C GLY A 315 -9.43 -31.46 2.56
N GLY A 316 -8.22 -31.10 2.94
CA GLY A 316 -7.54 -31.65 4.11
C GLY A 316 -8.09 -31.04 5.41
N ASN A 317 -7.30 -30.16 6.03
CA ASN A 317 -7.84 -29.35 7.13
C ASN A 317 -8.52 -28.10 6.55
N ASP A 318 -9.74 -27.85 6.97
CA ASP A 318 -10.47 -26.63 6.68
C ASP A 318 -10.58 -25.75 7.92
N ILE A 319 -10.82 -24.45 7.74
CA ILE A 319 -11.21 -23.54 8.83
C ILE A 319 -12.70 -23.62 9.07
N TRP A 320 -13.03 -23.92 10.31
CA TRP A 320 -14.40 -24.04 10.82
C TRP A 320 -14.68 -22.93 11.83
N VAL A 321 -15.94 -22.58 11.99
CA VAL A 321 -16.41 -21.55 12.93
C VAL A 321 -17.44 -22.15 13.87
N ALA A 322 -17.25 -21.94 15.16
CA ALA A 322 -18.24 -22.27 16.19
C ALA A 322 -18.61 -21.01 16.97
N MET A 323 -19.87 -20.86 17.31
CA MET A 323 -20.42 -19.71 18.03
C MET A 323 -21.08 -20.14 19.33
N ARG A 324 -21.13 -19.26 20.31
CA ARG A 324 -21.87 -19.41 21.57
C ARG A 324 -22.53 -18.08 21.96
N ASP A 325 -23.59 -18.16 22.75
CA ASP A 325 -24.33 -16.95 23.16
C ASP A 325 -23.69 -16.29 24.37
N ASN A 326 -22.92 -17.04 25.16
CA ASN A 326 -22.23 -16.55 26.37
C ASN A 326 -20.86 -17.22 26.51
N ALA A 327 -19.86 -16.48 26.97
CA ALA A 327 -18.49 -16.96 27.16
C ALA A 327 -18.31 -18.13 28.16
N ASN A 328 -19.33 -18.48 28.93
CA ASN A 328 -19.34 -19.62 29.87
C ASN A 328 -20.11 -20.84 29.35
N GLU A 329 -20.72 -20.75 28.16
CA GLU A 329 -21.47 -21.84 27.54
C GLU A 329 -20.61 -22.62 26.55
N ALA A 330 -21.08 -23.84 26.22
CA ALA A 330 -20.51 -24.66 25.16
C ALA A 330 -20.73 -23.99 23.79
N PHE A 331 -19.79 -24.20 22.87
CA PHE A 331 -19.97 -23.77 21.50
C PHE A 331 -21.02 -24.61 20.77
N LYS A 332 -21.83 -23.96 19.95
CA LYS A 332 -22.78 -24.60 19.05
C LYS A 332 -22.06 -25.43 17.99
N ARG A 333 -22.83 -26.22 17.21
CA ARG A 333 -22.29 -27.02 16.12
C ARG A 333 -21.54 -26.12 15.12
N PRO A 334 -20.30 -26.46 14.77
CA PRO A 334 -19.51 -25.65 13.86
C PRO A 334 -20.03 -25.76 12.42
N PHE A 335 -19.76 -24.73 11.64
CA PHE A 335 -19.96 -24.69 10.19
C PHE A 335 -18.65 -24.39 9.47
N ASN A 336 -18.52 -24.90 8.25
CA ASN A 336 -17.37 -24.64 7.40
C ASN A 336 -17.38 -23.19 6.93
N LEU A 337 -16.22 -22.54 6.89
CA LEU A 337 -16.10 -21.11 6.50
C LEU A 337 -16.34 -20.85 5.00
N GLY A 338 -16.48 -21.92 4.20
CA GLY A 338 -16.86 -21.86 2.79
C GLY A 338 -15.69 -21.86 1.81
N GLU A 339 -16.03 -22.03 0.53
CA GLU A 339 -15.08 -22.24 -0.58
C GLU A 339 -14.14 -21.08 -0.90
N LYS A 340 -14.44 -19.87 -0.41
CA LYS A 340 -13.51 -18.74 -0.56
C LYS A 340 -12.28 -18.89 0.33
N ILE A 341 -12.48 -19.36 1.54
CA ILE A 341 -11.40 -19.53 2.52
C ILE A 341 -10.81 -20.92 2.44
N ASN A 342 -11.66 -21.97 2.29
CA ASN A 342 -11.24 -23.35 2.30
C ASN A 342 -11.10 -23.89 0.88
N THR A 343 -10.07 -24.73 0.66
CA THR A 343 -9.70 -25.28 -0.65
C THR A 343 -9.61 -26.81 -0.60
N ALA A 344 -9.19 -27.42 -1.71
CA ALA A 344 -8.81 -28.85 -1.72
C ALA A 344 -7.50 -29.15 -0.98
N GLY A 345 -6.79 -28.14 -0.51
CA GLY A 345 -5.56 -28.23 0.29
C GLY A 345 -5.81 -28.29 1.78
N ASN A 346 -4.96 -27.64 2.53
CA ASN A 346 -5.08 -27.46 3.97
C ASN A 346 -5.15 -25.97 4.29
N GLU A 347 -6.11 -25.56 5.09
CA GLU A 347 -6.22 -24.26 5.72
C GLU A 347 -6.08 -24.42 7.23
N VAL A 348 -5.02 -23.82 7.80
CA VAL A 348 -4.61 -24.07 9.18
C VAL A 348 -4.11 -22.77 9.85
N PHE A 349 -3.94 -22.81 11.17
CA PHE A 349 -3.45 -21.67 11.97
C PHE A 349 -4.21 -20.38 11.74
N PRO A 350 -5.57 -20.38 11.88
CA PRO A 350 -6.31 -19.13 11.80
C PRO A 350 -5.90 -18.18 12.92
N PHE A 351 -5.79 -16.89 12.60
CA PHE A 351 -5.60 -15.80 13.56
C PHE A 351 -6.55 -14.66 13.21
N LEU A 352 -7.47 -14.35 14.12
CA LEU A 352 -8.45 -13.28 13.97
C LEU A 352 -7.88 -11.97 14.57
N ARG A 353 -7.71 -10.94 13.76
CA ARG A 353 -7.27 -9.62 14.19
C ARG A 353 -8.43 -8.64 14.14
N ASN A 354 -8.63 -7.90 15.23
CA ASN A 354 -9.66 -6.84 15.36
C ASN A 354 -11.09 -7.31 14.98
N ASP A 355 -11.38 -8.59 15.17
CA ASP A 355 -12.65 -9.25 14.84
C ASP A 355 -13.11 -9.13 13.38
N THR A 356 -12.30 -8.58 12.48
CA THR A 356 -12.66 -8.29 11.08
C THR A 356 -11.66 -8.81 10.06
N THR A 357 -10.47 -9.20 10.49
CA THR A 357 -9.38 -9.63 9.60
C THR A 357 -8.90 -11.01 10.02
N LEU A 358 -9.06 -11.98 9.13
CA LEU A 358 -8.62 -13.35 9.33
C LEU A 358 -7.33 -13.59 8.57
N TYR A 359 -6.28 -13.98 9.30
CA TYR A 359 -5.06 -14.53 8.75
C TYR A 359 -5.11 -16.04 8.92
N PHE A 360 -4.57 -16.76 7.95
CA PHE A 360 -4.47 -18.23 8.01
C PHE A 360 -3.36 -18.71 7.09
N SER A 361 -2.94 -19.97 7.26
CA SER A 361 -1.92 -20.57 6.38
C SER A 361 -2.56 -21.63 5.50
N SER A 362 -2.19 -21.65 4.22
CA SER A 362 -2.74 -22.58 3.24
C SER A 362 -1.67 -23.09 2.26
N ASP A 363 -1.82 -24.33 1.83
CA ASP A 363 -1.11 -24.93 0.71
C ASP A 363 -2.00 -25.10 -0.55
N GLY A 364 -3.27 -24.69 -0.47
CA GLY A 364 -4.27 -24.84 -1.53
C GLY A 364 -4.52 -23.57 -2.34
N HIS A 365 -4.32 -22.38 -1.79
CA HIS A 365 -4.53 -21.09 -2.46
C HIS A 365 -3.41 -20.70 -3.45
N GLY A 366 -2.37 -21.51 -3.57
CA GLY A 366 -1.18 -21.18 -4.34
C GLY A 366 -0.28 -20.20 -3.58
N GLY A 367 1.04 -20.31 -3.77
CA GLY A 367 1.96 -19.48 -3.01
C GLY A 367 3.42 -19.76 -3.37
N MET A 368 4.32 -19.30 -2.49
CA MET A 368 5.77 -19.38 -2.69
C MET A 368 6.34 -20.74 -2.29
N GLY A 369 5.77 -21.36 -1.26
CA GLY A 369 6.31 -22.55 -0.60
C GLY A 369 5.30 -23.67 -0.43
N GLY A 370 5.35 -24.27 0.74
CA GLY A 370 4.36 -25.23 1.22
C GLY A 370 3.15 -24.49 1.78
N LEU A 371 3.08 -24.34 3.11
CA LEU A 371 2.12 -23.45 3.73
C LEU A 371 2.56 -21.99 3.52
N ASP A 372 1.67 -21.17 3.02
CA ASP A 372 1.84 -19.72 2.91
C ASP A 372 0.77 -18.99 3.73
N VAL A 373 1.10 -17.84 4.30
CA VAL A 373 0.16 -17.01 5.05
C VAL A 373 -0.68 -16.15 4.11
N PHE A 374 -2.00 -16.21 4.33
CA PHE A 374 -3.01 -15.42 3.61
C PHE A 374 -3.77 -14.52 4.57
N VAL A 375 -4.40 -13.48 4.03
CA VAL A 375 -5.29 -12.59 4.75
C VAL A 375 -6.60 -12.39 4.00
N SER A 376 -7.72 -12.45 4.72
CA SER A 376 -9.05 -12.08 4.24
C SER A 376 -9.71 -11.13 5.23
N THR A 377 -10.55 -10.24 4.73
CA THR A 377 -11.33 -9.30 5.55
C THR A 377 -12.82 -9.56 5.38
N ILE A 378 -13.55 -9.39 6.48
CA ILE A 378 -15.02 -9.52 6.45
C ILE A 378 -15.63 -8.19 6.01
N ASP A 379 -16.64 -8.26 5.13
CA ASP A 379 -17.40 -7.08 4.69
C ASP A 379 -18.50 -6.71 5.70
N THR A 380 -19.19 -5.60 5.47
CA THR A 380 -20.29 -5.13 6.32
C THR A 380 -21.52 -6.07 6.32
N ALA A 381 -21.61 -6.97 5.35
CA ALA A 381 -22.67 -7.99 5.27
C ALA A 381 -22.29 -9.30 5.99
N GLY A 382 -21.08 -9.39 6.51
CA GLY A 382 -20.58 -10.58 7.21
C GLY A 382 -19.96 -11.64 6.30
N ASN A 383 -19.60 -11.31 5.05
CA ASN A 383 -18.95 -12.23 4.13
C ASN A 383 -17.46 -12.03 4.10
N TRP A 384 -16.69 -13.12 4.10
CA TRP A 384 -15.25 -13.08 3.89
C TRP A 384 -14.93 -12.77 2.42
N GLY A 385 -13.94 -11.87 2.23
CA GLY A 385 -13.39 -11.52 0.91
C GLY A 385 -12.44 -12.59 0.39
N GLU A 386 -11.97 -12.41 -0.86
CA GLU A 386 -10.96 -13.29 -1.46
C GLU A 386 -9.64 -13.23 -0.67
N PRO A 387 -9.03 -14.37 -0.32
CA PRO A 387 -7.77 -14.40 0.38
C PRO A 387 -6.63 -13.81 -0.45
N ARG A 388 -5.79 -13.02 0.18
CA ARG A 388 -4.62 -12.41 -0.43
C ARG A 388 -3.34 -12.94 0.23
N ASN A 389 -2.41 -13.45 -0.58
CA ASN A 389 -1.10 -13.90 -0.14
C ASN A 389 -0.27 -12.72 0.41
N LEU A 390 0.38 -12.86 1.56
CA LEU A 390 1.21 -11.81 2.18
C LEU A 390 2.56 -11.60 1.47
N LYS A 391 2.91 -12.49 0.54
CA LYS A 391 4.13 -12.45 -0.28
C LYS A 391 5.43 -12.45 0.55
N TYR A 392 6.55 -12.34 -0.15
CA TYR A 392 7.86 -12.19 0.49
C TYR A 392 7.97 -10.82 1.21
N PRO A 393 8.58 -10.72 2.41
CA PRO A 393 9.31 -11.77 3.12
C PRO A 393 8.48 -12.56 4.15
N ILE A 394 7.20 -12.27 4.37
CA ILE A 394 6.37 -13.06 5.29
C ILE A 394 6.34 -14.51 4.80
N ASN A 395 6.00 -14.73 3.55
CA ASN A 395 6.04 -16.04 2.90
C ASN A 395 7.39 -16.31 2.25
N SER A 396 7.75 -17.58 2.16
CA SER A 396 9.02 -18.06 1.62
C SER A 396 8.84 -19.38 0.86
N VAL A 397 9.94 -20.02 0.47
CA VAL A 397 9.92 -21.36 -0.14
C VAL A 397 9.64 -22.50 0.86
N GLY A 398 9.64 -22.19 2.15
CA GLY A 398 9.32 -23.15 3.22
C GLY A 398 7.83 -23.22 3.51
N ASP A 399 7.52 -23.75 4.69
CA ASP A 399 6.22 -23.58 5.32
C ASP A 399 6.26 -22.34 6.19
N ASP A 400 5.32 -21.42 5.98
CA ASP A 400 5.16 -20.18 6.72
C ASP A 400 3.77 -20.17 7.37
N PHE A 401 3.71 -20.14 8.71
CA PHE A 401 2.47 -20.40 9.42
C PHE A 401 2.40 -19.75 10.79
N ALA A 402 1.25 -19.84 11.42
CA ALA A 402 0.96 -19.35 12.79
C ALA A 402 1.37 -17.87 12.98
N ILE A 403 0.94 -17.02 12.06
CA ILE A 403 1.18 -15.57 12.20
C ILE A 403 0.32 -15.00 13.33
N VAL A 404 0.91 -14.12 14.13
CA VAL A 404 0.24 -13.38 15.21
C VAL A 404 0.71 -11.93 15.19
N PHE A 405 -0.21 -10.98 15.22
CA PHE A 405 0.10 -9.57 15.26
C PHE A 405 0.06 -8.99 16.67
N HIS A 406 0.83 -7.94 16.88
CA HIS A 406 0.63 -7.04 18.00
C HIS A 406 -0.71 -6.32 17.85
N PRO A 407 -1.51 -6.10 18.91
CA PRO A 407 -2.85 -5.52 18.76
C PRO A 407 -2.93 -4.14 18.12
N THR A 408 -1.90 -3.31 18.32
CA THR A 408 -1.89 -1.91 17.89
C THR A 408 -0.73 -1.54 16.96
N GLN A 409 0.17 -2.50 16.65
CA GLN A 409 1.35 -2.27 15.81
C GLN A 409 1.32 -3.23 14.62
N GLU A 410 1.95 -2.83 13.51
CA GLU A 410 2.18 -3.70 12.36
C GLU A 410 3.45 -4.54 12.58
N SER A 411 3.46 -5.31 13.66
CA SER A 411 4.53 -6.20 14.06
C SER A 411 3.99 -7.45 14.74
N GLY A 412 4.79 -8.49 14.84
CA GLY A 412 4.35 -9.73 15.47
C GLY A 412 5.29 -10.90 15.26
N PHE A 413 4.75 -12.11 15.24
CA PHE A 413 5.51 -13.35 15.08
C PHE A 413 4.94 -14.19 13.94
N VAL A 414 5.82 -14.85 13.22
CA VAL A 414 5.48 -15.87 12.22
C VAL A 414 6.42 -17.05 12.38
N SER A 415 5.91 -18.25 12.23
CA SER A 415 6.69 -19.47 12.26
C SER A 415 7.08 -19.89 10.84
N SER A 416 8.32 -20.33 10.66
CA SER A 416 8.79 -20.74 9.34
C SER A 416 9.94 -21.76 9.43
N ASN A 417 9.96 -22.72 8.50
CA ASN A 417 11.11 -23.63 8.31
C ASN A 417 12.03 -23.17 7.17
N ARG A 418 11.94 -21.90 6.74
CA ARG A 418 12.77 -21.32 5.69
C ARG A 418 14.26 -21.50 5.94
N GLY A 419 15.02 -21.77 4.89
CA GLY A 419 16.47 -21.97 4.96
C GLY A 419 16.91 -23.22 5.74
N ASN A 420 16.00 -24.04 6.22
CA ASN A 420 16.28 -25.20 7.05
C ASN A 420 16.08 -26.53 6.30
N ASN A 421 17.19 -27.19 5.94
CA ASN A 421 17.13 -28.47 5.25
C ASN A 421 16.65 -29.65 6.14
N ARG A 422 16.43 -29.41 7.43
CA ARG A 422 16.04 -30.45 8.42
C ARG A 422 14.57 -30.41 8.79
N ALA A 423 13.78 -29.54 8.14
CA ALA A 423 12.38 -29.31 8.47
C ALA A 423 12.18 -28.97 9.96
N ILE A 424 12.96 -28.02 10.46
CA ILE A 424 12.86 -27.47 11.82
C ILE A 424 12.20 -26.10 11.70
N ASP A 425 11.17 -25.88 12.48
CA ASP A 425 10.43 -24.63 12.51
C ASP A 425 11.13 -23.64 13.44
N ASN A 426 11.11 -22.37 13.04
CA ASN A 426 11.67 -21.28 13.82
C ASN A 426 10.69 -20.12 13.90
N ILE A 427 10.73 -19.38 14.99
CA ILE A 427 9.96 -18.17 15.21
C ILE A 427 10.74 -16.96 14.71
N TYR A 428 10.12 -16.19 13.84
CA TYR A 428 10.59 -14.90 13.36
C TYR A 428 9.72 -13.79 13.94
N TYR A 429 10.35 -12.73 14.40
CA TYR A 429 9.69 -11.47 14.65
C TYR A 429 9.61 -10.72 13.32
N PHE A 430 8.45 -10.19 13.00
CA PHE A 430 8.27 -9.30 11.86
C PHE A 430 7.77 -7.94 12.32
N GLU A 431 8.18 -6.91 11.59
CA GLU A 431 7.67 -5.55 11.75
C GLU A 431 7.57 -4.86 10.39
N GLU A 432 6.58 -4.01 10.24
CA GLU A 432 6.50 -3.09 9.12
C GLU A 432 7.13 -1.76 9.56
N PRO A 433 8.31 -1.40 9.05
CA PRO A 433 8.96 -0.14 9.42
C PRO A 433 8.08 1.05 9.08
N THR A 434 8.04 2.02 9.97
CA THR A 434 7.41 3.30 9.67
C THR A 434 8.13 3.96 8.48
N ILE A 435 7.35 4.50 7.55
CA ILE A 435 7.91 5.26 6.43
C ILE A 435 8.29 6.65 6.94
N HIS A 436 9.54 7.02 6.72
CA HIS A 436 10.08 8.32 7.05
C HIS A 436 10.56 9.02 5.78
N PHE A 437 10.32 10.32 5.74
CA PHE A 437 10.82 11.16 4.67
C PHE A 437 11.64 12.30 5.27
N THR A 438 12.78 12.61 4.63
CA THR A 438 13.57 13.79 4.93
C THR A 438 13.72 14.62 3.66
N PHE A 439 13.86 15.93 3.80
CA PHE A 439 14.17 16.79 2.68
C PHE A 439 15.29 17.74 3.05
N SER A 440 16.36 17.67 2.30
CA SER A 440 17.51 18.53 2.47
C SER A 440 17.88 19.22 1.16
N GLY A 441 18.57 20.33 1.27
CA GLY A 441 19.07 20.99 0.08
C GLY A 441 20.12 22.04 0.33
N THR A 442 20.75 22.48 -0.76
CA THR A 442 21.75 23.53 -0.76
C THR A 442 21.33 24.64 -1.70
N VAL A 443 21.35 25.87 -1.20
CA VAL A 443 20.99 27.07 -1.95
C VAL A 443 22.24 27.78 -2.43
N LYS A 444 22.29 28.10 -3.73
CA LYS A 444 23.41 28.76 -4.40
C LYS A 444 22.91 29.99 -5.16
N ASP A 445 23.79 30.99 -5.31
CA ASP A 445 23.56 32.09 -6.25
C ASP A 445 23.66 31.56 -7.68
N ALA A 446 22.69 31.82 -8.50
CA ALA A 446 22.63 31.30 -9.87
C ALA A 446 23.77 31.75 -10.76
N LYS A 447 24.31 32.99 -10.54
CA LYS A 447 25.37 33.59 -11.35
C LYS A 447 26.74 33.24 -10.84
N THR A 448 26.98 33.43 -9.52
CA THR A 448 28.29 33.25 -8.92
C THR A 448 28.57 31.84 -8.42
N LYS A 449 27.52 31.01 -8.27
CA LYS A 449 27.54 29.67 -7.68
C LYS A 449 28.02 29.66 -6.22
N GLN A 450 28.07 30.81 -5.58
CA GLN A 450 28.36 30.91 -4.15
C GLN A 450 27.21 30.43 -3.31
N LEU A 451 27.53 29.85 -2.16
CA LEU A 451 26.53 29.34 -1.21
C LEU A 451 25.78 30.51 -0.56
N VAL A 452 24.44 30.39 -0.49
CA VAL A 452 23.59 31.44 0.07
C VAL A 452 23.13 31.07 1.47
N SER A 453 23.66 31.76 2.46
CA SER A 453 23.29 31.60 3.86
C SER A 453 22.05 32.42 4.21
N ASN A 454 21.34 31.97 5.28
CA ASN A 454 20.19 32.69 5.84
C ASN A 454 19.06 32.96 4.81
N ALA A 455 18.92 32.11 3.81
CA ALA A 455 17.73 32.06 2.94
C ALA A 455 16.58 31.38 3.67
N ASN A 456 15.40 31.93 3.62
CA ASN A 456 14.19 31.33 4.21
C ASN A 456 13.65 30.25 3.27
N VAL A 457 13.54 29.04 3.77
CA VAL A 457 12.97 27.90 3.03
C VAL A 457 11.66 27.51 3.70
N ARG A 458 10.55 27.63 2.97
CA ARG A 458 9.23 27.26 3.43
C ARG A 458 8.71 26.10 2.59
N MET A 459 8.06 25.13 3.25
CA MET A 459 7.37 24.03 2.60
C MET A 459 5.92 24.00 3.08
N VAL A 460 4.95 23.98 2.16
CA VAL A 460 3.52 23.86 2.44
C VAL A 460 3.01 22.56 1.84
N GLY A 461 2.55 21.66 2.70
CA GLY A 461 2.02 20.37 2.29
C GLY A 461 0.55 20.43 1.86
N SER A 462 0.17 19.59 0.92
CA SER A 462 -1.24 19.40 0.52
C SER A 462 -2.13 18.87 1.66
N ASP A 463 -1.54 18.37 2.73
CA ASP A 463 -2.17 17.95 3.98
C ASP A 463 -2.39 19.11 4.97
N GLY A 464 -2.02 20.35 4.60
CA GLY A 464 -2.08 21.52 5.44
C GLY A 464 -0.85 21.76 6.34
N SER A 465 0.16 20.91 6.28
CA SER A 465 1.42 21.14 7.00
C SER A 465 2.14 22.38 6.46
N ASN A 466 2.73 23.16 7.39
CA ASN A 466 3.45 24.39 7.06
C ASN A 466 4.77 24.41 7.81
N LEU A 467 5.86 24.19 7.09
CA LEU A 467 7.19 24.00 7.63
C LEU A 467 8.08 25.16 7.16
N SER A 468 8.98 25.61 8.02
CA SER A 468 9.98 26.61 7.63
C SER A 468 11.31 26.37 8.32
N THR A 469 12.38 26.70 7.60
CA THR A 469 13.75 26.66 8.10
C THR A 469 14.57 27.73 7.39
N ARG A 470 15.84 27.88 7.78
CA ARG A 470 16.79 28.77 7.10
C ARG A 470 18.06 28.06 6.73
N THR A 471 18.66 28.45 5.62
CA THR A 471 19.96 27.93 5.24
C THR A 471 21.06 28.40 6.22
N ASN A 472 21.94 27.47 6.57
CA ASN A 472 23.15 27.77 7.39
C ASN A 472 24.26 28.47 6.58
N ASP A 473 25.44 28.67 7.18
CA ASP A 473 26.59 29.34 6.53
C ASP A 473 27.12 28.58 5.30
N LYS A 474 26.73 27.28 5.14
CA LYS A 474 27.06 26.47 3.96
C LYS A 474 25.92 26.45 2.95
N GLY A 475 24.94 27.32 3.07
CA GLY A 475 23.76 27.32 2.20
C GLY A 475 22.84 26.10 2.37
N TYR A 476 23.07 25.25 3.37
CA TYR A 476 22.38 23.99 3.58
C TYR A 476 21.17 24.16 4.51
N PHE A 477 20.11 23.47 4.21
CA PHE A 477 18.90 23.32 5.04
C PHE A 477 18.45 21.87 5.13
N ASN A 478 17.62 21.54 6.13
CA ASN A 478 17.07 20.21 6.32
C ASN A 478 15.70 20.26 7.01
N PHE A 479 14.78 19.42 6.56
CA PHE A 479 13.55 19.04 7.22
C PHE A 479 13.65 17.57 7.63
N SER A 480 13.43 17.28 8.91
CA SER A 480 13.60 15.96 9.50
C SER A 480 12.41 15.03 9.20
N GLU A 481 12.58 13.74 9.47
CA GLU A 481 11.56 12.71 9.31
C GLU A 481 10.25 12.98 10.08
N SER A 482 10.32 13.66 11.23
CA SER A 482 9.14 14.03 12.03
C SER A 482 8.33 15.19 11.42
N GLN A 483 8.82 15.82 10.37
CA GLN A 483 8.23 16.99 9.75
C GLN A 483 7.56 16.68 8.41
N MET A 484 7.93 15.59 7.75
CA MET A 484 7.38 15.22 6.45
C MET A 484 6.40 14.06 6.56
N ASN A 485 5.22 14.23 5.97
CA ASN A 485 4.14 13.26 6.00
C ASN A 485 4.07 12.42 4.73
N LYS A 486 3.54 11.21 4.84
CA LYS A 486 3.22 10.34 3.70
C LYS A 486 2.04 10.92 2.90
N ASN A 487 1.97 10.58 1.61
CA ASN A 487 0.90 10.98 0.69
C ASN A 487 0.67 12.50 0.59
N THR A 488 1.74 13.27 0.69
CA THR A 488 1.70 14.73 0.69
C THR A 488 2.56 15.29 -0.43
N THR A 489 2.03 16.26 -1.16
CA THR A 489 2.80 17.08 -2.09
C THR A 489 3.16 18.38 -1.39
N TYR A 490 4.43 18.75 -1.43
CA TYR A 490 4.98 19.94 -0.80
C TYR A 490 5.33 21.00 -1.83
N ASP A 491 4.72 22.19 -1.70
CA ASP A 491 5.12 23.38 -2.41
C ASP A 491 6.28 24.05 -1.61
N ILE A 492 7.42 24.20 -2.26
CA ILE A 492 8.66 24.70 -1.65
C ILE A 492 8.89 26.12 -2.16
N THR A 493 9.09 27.05 -1.25
CA THR A 493 9.51 28.42 -1.58
C THR A 493 10.83 28.76 -0.89
N ILE A 494 11.76 29.33 -1.66
CA ILE A 494 13.04 29.81 -1.14
C ILE A 494 13.09 31.32 -1.38
N ASP A 495 13.16 32.07 -0.28
CA ASP A 495 13.20 33.53 -0.31
C ASP A 495 14.45 34.10 0.37
N LYS A 496 15.03 35.12 -0.23
CA LYS A 496 16.20 35.85 0.26
C LYS A 496 16.17 37.28 -0.22
N ASP A 497 16.61 38.22 0.63
CA ASP A 497 16.76 39.62 0.24
C ASP A 497 17.69 39.74 -0.95
N ASN A 498 17.32 40.60 -1.90
CA ASN A 498 18.04 40.85 -3.16
C ASN A 498 18.04 39.66 -4.16
N TYR A 499 17.20 38.64 -3.94
CA TYR A 499 17.01 37.53 -4.86
C TYR A 499 15.53 37.42 -5.24
N PHE A 500 15.26 36.89 -6.40
CA PHE A 500 13.92 36.41 -6.73
C PHE A 500 13.57 35.20 -5.87
N THR A 501 12.32 35.08 -5.48
CA THR A 501 11.82 33.90 -4.81
C THR A 501 11.81 32.74 -5.79
N LEU A 502 12.36 31.61 -5.38
CA LEU A 502 12.31 30.36 -6.14
C LEU A 502 11.17 29.51 -5.60
N SER A 503 10.40 28.93 -6.54
CA SER A 503 9.36 27.96 -6.22
C SER A 503 9.70 26.59 -6.82
N ALA A 504 9.49 25.52 -6.05
CA ALA A 504 9.69 24.15 -6.47
C ALA A 504 8.65 23.24 -5.82
N GLN A 505 8.58 21.99 -6.24
CA GLN A 505 7.64 21.02 -5.69
C GLN A 505 8.35 19.69 -5.45
N GLU A 506 7.93 18.97 -4.39
CA GLU A 506 8.31 17.60 -4.10
C GLU A 506 7.11 16.81 -3.61
N THR A 507 7.09 15.50 -3.81
CA THR A 507 5.94 14.68 -3.41
C THR A 507 6.35 13.37 -2.77
N THR A 508 5.63 13.00 -1.72
CA THR A 508 5.68 11.67 -1.08
C THR A 508 4.51 10.78 -1.51
N ILE A 509 3.64 11.26 -2.41
CA ILE A 509 2.48 10.49 -2.89
C ILE A 509 2.98 9.27 -3.68
N GLY A 510 2.42 8.09 -3.35
CA GLY A 510 2.75 6.84 -4.02
C GLY A 510 4.10 6.23 -3.63
N LEU A 511 4.82 6.81 -2.65
CA LEU A 511 6.04 6.22 -2.14
C LEU A 511 5.72 5.18 -1.05
N GLU A 512 6.19 3.97 -1.27
CA GLU A 512 5.99 2.82 -0.38
C GLU A 512 7.19 2.56 0.57
N PHE A 513 8.30 3.28 0.37
CA PHE A 513 9.54 3.15 1.16
C PHE A 513 10.01 4.51 1.62
N SER A 514 10.74 4.54 2.75
CA SER A 514 11.41 5.74 3.24
C SER A 514 12.36 6.30 2.18
N LYS A 515 12.40 7.63 2.08
CA LYS A 515 13.26 8.30 1.10
C LYS A 515 13.81 9.60 1.68
N ASP A 516 15.11 9.78 1.52
CA ASP A 516 15.79 11.04 1.74
C ASP A 516 15.85 11.80 0.41
N PHE A 517 15.19 12.97 0.40
CA PHE A 517 15.26 13.87 -0.75
C PHE A 517 16.40 14.84 -0.56
N GLU A 518 17.22 15.00 -1.60
CA GLU A 518 18.32 15.98 -1.61
C GLU A 518 18.27 16.76 -2.93
N LYS A 519 18.28 18.11 -2.83
CA LYS A 519 18.23 18.99 -4.01
C LYS A 519 19.16 20.18 -3.88
N GLU A 520 19.67 20.65 -5.01
CA GLU A 520 20.36 21.92 -5.14
C GLU A 520 19.43 22.96 -5.77
N PHE A 521 19.47 24.18 -5.26
CA PHE A 521 18.64 25.29 -5.71
C PHE A 521 19.50 26.48 -6.08
N ASP A 522 19.36 26.94 -7.30
CA ASP A 522 20.03 28.16 -7.78
C ASP A 522 19.01 29.31 -7.73
N ILE A 523 19.23 30.29 -6.85
CA ILE A 523 18.35 31.46 -6.76
C ILE A 523 18.96 32.65 -7.55
N GLU A 524 18.11 33.30 -8.35
CA GLU A 524 18.53 34.41 -9.20
C GLU A 524 18.63 35.72 -8.41
N PRO A 525 19.80 36.40 -8.43
CA PRO A 525 19.91 37.73 -7.83
C PRO A 525 19.09 38.76 -8.64
N ILE A 526 18.41 39.66 -7.93
CA ILE A 526 17.66 40.77 -8.55
C ILE A 526 18.65 41.72 -9.24
N PRO A 527 18.55 41.93 -10.57
CA PRO A 527 19.44 42.85 -11.28
C PRO A 527 19.21 44.29 -10.81
N GLN A 528 20.31 45.05 -10.71
CA GLN A 528 20.26 46.49 -10.43
C GLN A 528 19.87 47.29 -11.71
N GLU A 529 20.19 46.74 -12.86
CA GLU A 529 19.90 47.36 -14.17
C GLU A 529 18.48 46.93 -14.63
N PRO A 530 17.78 47.79 -15.41
CA PRO A 530 16.50 47.46 -15.99
C PRO A 530 16.56 46.21 -16.86
N ILE A 531 15.56 45.33 -16.75
CA ILE A 531 15.41 44.13 -17.56
C ILE A 531 14.63 44.46 -18.79
N MET A 532 15.24 44.31 -19.96
CA MET A 532 14.53 44.48 -21.23
C MET A 532 13.48 43.39 -21.42
N LEU A 533 12.29 43.79 -21.78
CA LEU A 533 11.25 42.91 -22.27
C LEU A 533 11.53 42.63 -23.75
N PRO A 534 11.92 41.42 -24.16
CA PRO A 534 12.22 41.12 -25.55
C PRO A 534 10.98 41.30 -26.41
N ASP A 535 11.18 41.87 -27.58
CA ASP A 535 10.26 41.89 -28.72
C ASP A 535 8.89 42.61 -28.56
N ILE A 536 8.69 43.49 -27.56
CA ILE A 536 7.49 44.32 -27.56
C ILE A 536 7.64 45.44 -28.59
N LEU A 537 7.14 45.17 -29.81
CA LEU A 537 7.13 46.12 -30.92
C LEU A 537 5.74 46.69 -31.10
N TYR A 538 5.68 48.01 -31.25
CA TYR A 538 4.47 48.76 -31.58
C TYR A 538 4.49 49.23 -33.05
N ASP A 539 3.33 49.35 -33.66
CA ASP A 539 3.21 50.02 -34.92
C ASP A 539 3.55 51.53 -34.76
N LEU A 540 3.96 52.15 -35.87
CA LEU A 540 4.34 53.56 -35.86
C LEU A 540 3.20 54.42 -35.32
N GLY A 541 3.45 55.17 -34.25
CA GLY A 541 2.49 56.03 -33.59
C GLY A 541 1.40 55.32 -32.78
N LYS A 542 1.46 53.97 -32.67
CA LYS A 542 0.51 53.16 -31.89
C LYS A 542 1.08 52.70 -30.55
N TRP A 543 0.18 52.38 -29.63
CA TRP A 543 0.48 51.90 -28.27
C TRP A 543 -0.26 50.60 -27.91
N ASP A 544 -1.15 50.08 -28.81
CA ASP A 544 -1.87 48.86 -28.56
C ASP A 544 -0.91 47.66 -28.57
N LEU A 545 -0.96 46.80 -27.50
CA LEU A 545 -0.17 45.60 -27.38
C LEU A 545 -0.71 44.55 -28.37
N LYS A 546 0.17 44.00 -29.23
CA LYS A 546 -0.24 43.02 -30.23
C LYS A 546 -0.28 41.63 -29.57
N PRO A 547 -1.25 40.73 -29.93
CA PRO A 547 -1.37 39.38 -29.35
C PRO A 547 -0.10 38.55 -29.44
N GLN A 548 0.76 38.73 -30.45
CA GLN A 548 2.02 38.01 -30.61
C GLN A 548 3.07 38.27 -29.52
N PHE A 549 2.87 39.29 -28.68
CA PHE A 549 3.77 39.63 -27.56
C PHE A 549 3.27 39.13 -26.21
N GLU A 550 2.12 38.43 -26.18
CA GLU A 550 1.57 37.86 -24.99
C GLU A 550 2.54 36.83 -24.38
N ASP A 551 3.17 35.99 -25.21
CA ASP A 551 4.18 35.00 -24.79
C ASP A 551 5.41 35.66 -24.13
N SER A 552 5.85 36.83 -24.65
CA SER A 552 6.97 37.58 -24.10
C SER A 552 6.70 38.16 -22.71
N LEU A 553 5.42 38.39 -22.37
CA LEU A 553 4.99 38.87 -21.06
C LEU A 553 4.70 37.74 -20.08
N GLN A 554 4.53 36.50 -20.55
CA GLN A 554 4.19 35.36 -19.68
C GLN A 554 5.28 35.12 -18.61
N GLY A 555 6.55 35.21 -18.98
CA GLY A 555 7.65 35.06 -17.99
C GLY A 555 7.66 36.17 -16.94
N LEU A 556 7.26 37.41 -17.29
CA LEU A 556 7.11 38.49 -16.31
C LEU A 556 5.91 38.26 -15.39
N ILE A 557 4.79 37.77 -15.93
CA ILE A 557 3.61 37.40 -15.14
C ILE A 557 3.97 36.34 -14.11
N GLU A 558 4.61 35.25 -14.53
CA GLU A 558 5.06 34.16 -13.65
C GLU A 558 6.03 34.68 -12.58
N THR A 559 7.00 35.52 -12.97
CA THR A 559 7.93 36.17 -12.03
C THR A 559 7.19 36.98 -10.97
N LEU A 560 6.18 37.76 -11.36
CA LEU A 560 5.40 38.57 -10.44
C LEU A 560 4.45 37.74 -9.57
N GLN A 561 3.94 36.62 -10.07
CA GLN A 561 3.10 35.70 -9.30
C GLN A 561 3.92 34.96 -8.23
N ILE A 562 5.13 34.47 -8.59
CA ILE A 562 6.04 33.79 -7.66
C ILE A 562 6.63 34.77 -6.62
N ASN A 563 6.75 36.05 -7.00
CA ASN A 563 7.28 37.11 -6.14
C ASN A 563 6.18 38.14 -5.78
N PRO A 564 5.20 37.81 -4.93
CA PRO A 564 4.04 38.66 -4.67
C PRO A 564 4.37 39.98 -3.98
N THR A 565 5.54 40.11 -3.38
CA THR A 565 5.99 41.31 -2.65
C THR A 565 6.72 42.34 -3.53
N ILE A 566 7.04 41.99 -4.79
CA ILE A 566 7.79 42.87 -5.70
C ILE A 566 6.85 43.92 -6.32
N THR A 567 7.31 45.18 -6.32
CA THR A 567 6.74 46.26 -7.13
C THR A 567 7.69 46.59 -8.29
N ILE A 568 7.15 46.87 -9.45
CA ILE A 568 7.94 47.19 -10.65
C ILE A 568 7.52 48.49 -11.30
N GLU A 569 8.49 49.15 -11.97
CA GLU A 569 8.22 50.19 -12.96
C GLU A 569 8.35 49.60 -14.35
N LEU A 570 7.34 49.75 -15.17
CA LEU A 570 7.38 49.48 -16.60
C LEU A 570 7.74 50.76 -17.35
N ALA A 571 8.94 50.78 -17.93
CA ALA A 571 9.50 51.93 -18.63
C ALA A 571 9.45 51.73 -20.15
N SER A 572 8.85 52.68 -20.88
CA SER A 572 8.86 52.65 -22.33
C SER A 572 9.60 53.85 -22.89
N HIS A 573 10.26 53.63 -24.03
CA HIS A 573 11.13 54.58 -24.69
C HIS A 573 10.76 54.71 -26.17
N THR A 574 11.02 55.87 -26.73
CA THR A 574 10.86 56.18 -28.14
C THR A 574 12.23 56.43 -28.79
N ASP A 575 12.23 56.56 -30.07
CA ASP A 575 13.36 57.17 -30.80
C ASP A 575 13.14 58.70 -30.94
N ALA A 576 14.14 59.43 -31.44
CA ALA A 576 14.20 60.88 -31.45
C ALA A 576 13.60 61.53 -32.74
N ARG A 577 12.66 60.87 -33.43
CA ARG A 577 12.13 61.33 -34.72
C ARG A 577 10.87 62.17 -34.68
N ASP A 578 10.24 62.34 -33.50
CA ASP A 578 9.06 63.19 -33.26
C ASP A 578 9.38 64.21 -32.18
N THR A 579 8.47 65.07 -31.84
CA THR A 579 8.69 66.06 -30.79
C THR A 579 8.71 65.41 -29.41
N ASP A 580 9.46 66.04 -28.48
CA ASP A 580 9.58 65.59 -27.09
C ASP A 580 8.20 65.34 -26.45
N GLU A 581 7.23 66.25 -26.62
CA GLU A 581 5.89 66.15 -26.05
C GLU A 581 5.14 64.95 -26.60
N ARG A 582 5.26 64.65 -27.91
CA ARG A 582 4.61 63.52 -28.54
C ARG A 582 5.26 62.21 -28.12
N ASN A 583 6.60 62.23 -28.05
CA ASN A 583 7.37 61.06 -27.58
C ASN A 583 7.08 60.73 -26.12
N ASP A 584 6.88 61.69 -25.25
CA ASP A 584 6.47 61.53 -23.86
C ASP A 584 5.07 60.87 -23.79
N ILE A 585 4.10 61.45 -24.50
CA ILE A 585 2.74 60.90 -24.51
C ILE A 585 2.71 59.48 -25.06
N LEU A 586 3.43 59.23 -26.17
CA LEU A 586 3.47 57.91 -26.80
C LEU A 586 4.15 56.86 -25.90
N SER A 587 5.28 57.16 -25.30
CA SER A 587 5.97 56.25 -24.38
C SER A 587 5.13 55.95 -23.13
N GLN A 588 4.44 56.98 -22.55
CA GLN A 588 3.54 56.77 -21.41
C GLN A 588 2.37 55.86 -21.73
N LYS A 589 1.73 56.03 -22.90
CA LYS A 589 0.65 55.14 -23.35
C LYS A 589 1.13 53.73 -23.59
N ARG A 590 2.31 53.52 -24.12
CA ARG A 590 2.94 52.19 -24.31
C ARG A 590 3.23 51.50 -22.98
N ALA A 591 3.80 52.21 -22.00
CA ALA A 591 4.03 51.67 -20.67
C ALA A 591 2.68 51.28 -20.00
N GLN A 592 1.66 52.12 -20.14
CA GLN A 592 0.34 51.88 -19.60
C GLN A 592 -0.34 50.68 -20.23
N SER A 593 -0.24 50.44 -21.53
CA SER A 593 -0.81 49.27 -22.19
C SER A 593 -0.26 47.95 -21.68
N VAL A 594 1.03 47.91 -21.31
CA VAL A 594 1.64 46.71 -20.67
C VAL A 594 1.15 46.55 -19.23
N VAL A 595 1.03 47.65 -18.47
CA VAL A 595 0.47 47.62 -17.11
C VAL A 595 -0.98 47.13 -17.15
N ASP A 596 -1.80 47.63 -18.05
CA ASP A 596 -3.21 47.22 -18.18
C ASP A 596 -3.32 45.73 -18.52
N TYR A 597 -2.44 45.22 -19.38
CA TYR A 597 -2.38 43.79 -19.70
C TYR A 597 -2.01 42.94 -18.47
N LEU A 598 -1.03 43.37 -17.68
CA LEU A 598 -0.63 42.65 -16.44
C LEU A 598 -1.78 42.67 -15.41
N ILE A 599 -2.52 43.78 -15.29
CA ILE A 599 -3.71 43.87 -14.41
C ILE A 599 -4.79 42.88 -14.84
N ILE A 600 -5.08 42.79 -16.13
CA ILE A 600 -6.06 41.83 -16.69
C ILE A 600 -5.62 40.38 -16.38
N ARG A 601 -4.32 40.11 -16.29
CA ARG A 601 -3.76 38.79 -15.94
C ARG A 601 -3.65 38.57 -14.43
N GLY A 602 -4.23 39.44 -13.59
CA GLY A 602 -4.38 39.25 -12.15
C GLY A 602 -3.22 39.82 -11.30
N ILE A 603 -2.38 40.68 -11.86
CA ILE A 603 -1.34 41.38 -11.07
C ILE A 603 -1.96 42.61 -10.42
N ASP A 604 -1.80 42.77 -9.10
CA ASP A 604 -2.36 43.93 -8.36
C ASP A 604 -1.80 45.23 -8.93
N PRO A 605 -2.72 46.21 -9.31
CA PRO A 605 -2.34 47.52 -9.83
C PRO A 605 -1.34 48.30 -8.96
N LEU A 606 -1.39 48.15 -7.64
CA LEU A 606 -0.48 48.81 -6.71
C LEU A 606 0.98 48.33 -6.79
N ARG A 607 1.21 47.23 -7.45
CA ARG A 607 2.53 46.64 -7.70
C ARG A 607 3.18 47.19 -8.98
N LEU A 608 2.41 47.92 -9.80
CA LEU A 608 2.76 48.32 -11.18
C LEU A 608 2.78 49.82 -11.32
N THR A 609 3.88 50.37 -11.86
CA THR A 609 4.03 51.76 -12.22
C THR A 609 4.35 51.87 -13.69
N ALA A 610 3.50 52.59 -14.46
CA ALA A 610 3.75 52.86 -15.87
C ALA A 610 4.55 54.18 -16.00
N LYS A 611 5.65 54.19 -16.72
CA LYS A 611 6.43 55.39 -16.95
C LYS A 611 6.97 55.50 -18.37
N GLY A 612 6.60 56.59 -19.06
CA GLY A 612 7.14 56.98 -20.34
C GLY A 612 8.39 57.84 -20.16
N TYR A 613 9.46 57.52 -20.84
CA TYR A 613 10.69 58.29 -20.82
C TYR A 613 10.95 59.06 -22.13
N GLY A 614 10.08 58.88 -23.11
CA GLY A 614 10.28 59.51 -24.41
C GLY A 614 11.64 59.10 -25.00
N GLU A 615 12.32 60.02 -25.61
CA GLU A 615 13.69 59.81 -26.16
C GLU A 615 14.82 60.17 -25.18
N ARG A 616 14.49 60.73 -23.99
CA ARG A 616 15.45 61.26 -23.05
C ARG A 616 16.44 60.27 -22.49
N VAL A 617 16.16 58.99 -22.58
CA VAL A 617 17.01 57.92 -22.10
C VAL A 617 17.39 56.97 -23.26
N PRO A 618 18.33 57.38 -24.11
CA PRO A 618 18.84 56.56 -25.18
C PRO A 618 19.46 55.27 -24.63
N ARG A 619 19.31 54.14 -25.35
CA ARG A 619 19.85 52.86 -24.95
C ARG A 619 21.38 52.91 -24.89
N THR A 620 21.95 52.38 -23.83
CA THR A 620 23.37 52.04 -23.74
C THR A 620 23.55 50.58 -24.10
N ILE A 621 24.48 50.27 -25.00
CA ILE A 621 24.82 48.91 -25.42
C ILE A 621 25.64 48.25 -24.32
N VAL A 622 25.13 47.15 -23.76
CA VAL A 622 25.80 46.42 -22.65
C VAL A 622 26.86 45.46 -23.19
N ASN A 623 26.54 44.72 -24.25
CA ASN A 623 27.44 43.78 -24.93
C ASN A 623 27.54 44.16 -26.40
N ASP A 624 28.66 43.83 -27.06
CA ASP A 624 28.82 44.06 -28.50
C ASP A 624 27.65 43.46 -29.29
N ILE A 625 26.95 44.28 -30.08
CA ILE A 625 25.80 43.85 -30.90
C ILE A 625 26.12 44.16 -32.38
N THR A 626 26.12 43.14 -33.23
CA THR A 626 26.30 43.31 -34.65
C THR A 626 24.94 43.26 -35.39
N VAL A 627 24.53 44.34 -36.02
CA VAL A 627 23.29 44.46 -36.78
C VAL A 627 23.57 45.10 -38.15
N LYS A 628 23.05 44.56 -39.23
CA LYS A 628 23.25 45.06 -40.59
C LYS A 628 24.74 45.29 -40.98
N GLY A 629 25.63 44.42 -40.46
CA GLY A 629 27.07 44.47 -40.73
C GLY A 629 27.85 45.51 -39.92
N TYR A 630 27.18 46.24 -39.02
CA TYR A 630 27.80 47.19 -38.09
C TYR A 630 27.80 46.69 -36.68
N THR A 631 28.93 46.78 -35.97
CA THR A 631 29.04 46.35 -34.58
C THR A 631 28.95 47.57 -33.68
N PHE A 632 27.86 47.64 -32.89
CA PHE A 632 27.71 48.60 -31.79
C PHE A 632 28.49 48.04 -30.60
N LYS A 633 29.50 48.76 -30.18
CA LYS A 633 30.39 48.37 -29.07
C LYS A 633 29.72 48.56 -27.72
N SER A 634 30.09 47.69 -26.76
CA SER A 634 29.70 47.86 -25.36
C SER A 634 30.09 49.25 -24.85
N GLY A 635 29.21 49.87 -24.05
CA GLY A 635 29.34 51.25 -23.56
C GLY A 635 28.81 52.32 -24.54
N THR A 636 28.49 51.99 -25.81
CA THR A 636 27.93 52.95 -26.76
C THR A 636 26.55 53.37 -26.35
N ARG A 637 26.32 54.70 -26.21
CA ARG A 637 25.01 55.27 -25.97
C ARG A 637 24.39 55.74 -27.30
N LEU A 638 23.20 55.24 -27.64
CA LEU A 638 22.53 55.48 -28.91
C LEU A 638 21.79 56.83 -28.93
N THR A 639 22.53 57.96 -28.73
CA THR A 639 22.02 59.33 -28.83
C THR A 639 21.73 59.68 -30.27
N GLU A 640 20.87 60.65 -30.52
CA GLU A 640 20.58 61.18 -31.89
C GLU A 640 21.84 61.57 -32.63
N ASP A 641 22.72 62.30 -31.97
CA ASP A 641 24.06 62.73 -32.57
C ASP A 641 24.91 61.50 -32.97
N PHE A 642 24.87 60.42 -32.20
CA PHE A 642 25.59 59.20 -32.53
C PHE A 642 24.94 58.49 -33.73
N ILE A 643 23.61 58.37 -33.73
CA ILE A 643 22.84 57.70 -34.78
C ILE A 643 22.99 58.40 -36.09
N ASN A 644 22.97 59.76 -36.13
CA ASN A 644 23.16 60.55 -37.30
C ASN A 644 24.54 60.33 -38.01
N LYS A 645 25.56 59.90 -37.30
CA LYS A 645 26.90 59.60 -37.78
C LYS A 645 27.09 58.18 -38.28
N LEU A 646 26.09 57.34 -38.21
CA LEU A 646 26.15 55.92 -38.64
C LEU A 646 26.21 55.84 -40.16
N PRO A 647 26.89 54.76 -40.73
CA PRO A 647 27.34 54.71 -42.11
C PRO A 647 26.21 54.50 -43.13
N SER A 648 25.04 53.96 -42.74
CA SER A 648 23.95 53.73 -43.66
C SER A 648 22.60 53.97 -42.98
N ASN A 649 21.55 54.20 -43.77
CA ASN A 649 20.17 54.33 -43.25
C ASN A 649 19.67 53.09 -42.60
N ASP A 650 20.09 51.89 -43.05
CA ASP A 650 19.69 50.63 -42.44
C ASP A 650 20.30 50.46 -41.04
N VAL A 651 21.53 50.88 -40.82
CA VAL A 651 22.18 50.87 -39.49
C VAL A 651 21.61 51.97 -38.58
N LYS A 652 21.24 53.13 -39.12
CA LYS A 652 20.52 54.19 -38.36
C LYS A 652 19.14 53.68 -37.89
N GLU A 653 18.36 53.05 -38.79
CA GLU A 653 17.06 52.46 -38.42
C GLU A 653 17.19 51.38 -37.37
N ALA A 654 18.23 50.52 -37.47
CA ALA A 654 18.48 49.54 -36.43
C ALA A 654 18.77 50.18 -35.08
N ALA A 655 19.54 51.29 -35.03
CA ALA A 655 19.80 52.03 -33.80
C ALA A 655 18.53 52.70 -33.24
N HIS A 656 17.69 53.28 -34.09
CA HIS A 656 16.39 53.80 -33.71
C HIS A 656 15.49 52.71 -33.18
N GLN A 657 15.47 51.54 -33.80
CA GLN A 657 14.71 50.38 -33.35
C GLN A 657 15.15 49.92 -31.96
N MET A 658 16.48 49.92 -31.68
CA MET A 658 17.01 49.56 -30.35
C MET A 658 16.61 50.59 -29.27
N ASN A 659 16.40 51.87 -29.62
CA ASN A 659 15.89 52.89 -28.71
C ASN A 659 14.38 52.69 -28.39
N ARG A 660 13.59 52.18 -29.35
CA ARG A 660 12.15 51.88 -29.15
C ARG A 660 12.05 50.56 -28.36
N ARG A 661 12.05 50.65 -27.05
CA ARG A 661 12.04 49.46 -26.15
C ARG A 661 11.09 49.64 -24.99
N THR A 662 10.67 48.56 -24.41
CA THR A 662 10.05 48.51 -23.10
C THR A 662 10.90 47.67 -22.20
N GLU A 663 11.13 48.15 -20.99
CA GLU A 663 11.92 47.50 -19.97
C GLU A 663 11.19 47.61 -18.61
N PHE A 664 11.53 46.73 -17.66
CA PHE A 664 11.05 46.88 -16.30
C PHE A 664 12.20 46.89 -15.32
N ARG A 665 11.99 47.56 -14.20
CA ARG A 665 12.89 47.53 -13.04
C ARG A 665 12.13 47.28 -11.78
N ILE A 666 12.77 46.57 -10.84
CA ILE A 666 12.20 46.32 -9.53
C ILE A 666 12.37 47.57 -8.69
N LEU A 667 11.29 48.09 -8.11
CA LEU A 667 11.29 49.30 -7.27
C LEU A 667 11.50 48.93 -5.80
N SER A 668 10.78 47.92 -5.33
CA SER A 668 10.93 47.38 -3.96
C SER A 668 10.48 45.93 -3.89
N LYS A 669 10.77 45.28 -2.74
CA LYS A 669 10.30 43.95 -2.37
C LYS A 669 9.42 44.02 -1.11
N ASP A 670 8.93 45.20 -0.75
CA ASP A 670 8.25 45.48 0.51
C ASP A 670 6.72 45.57 0.35
N TYR A 671 6.18 45.27 -0.82
CA TYR A 671 4.74 45.28 -1.04
C TYR A 671 4.09 44.18 -0.20
N VAL A 672 3.08 44.53 0.57
CA VAL A 672 2.27 43.57 1.32
C VAL A 672 1.05 43.23 0.49
N PRO A 673 0.93 42.01 -0.05
CA PRO A 673 -0.26 41.60 -0.77
C PRO A 673 -1.52 41.79 0.08
N ARG A 674 -2.62 42.23 -0.53
CA ARG A 674 -3.90 42.49 0.18
C ARG A 674 -4.50 41.20 0.79
N ASP A 675 -4.08 40.03 0.27
CA ASP A 675 -4.56 38.71 0.70
C ASP A 675 -3.83 38.18 1.93
N VAL A 676 -2.80 38.86 2.45
CA VAL A 676 -2.14 38.50 3.74
C VAL A 676 -2.83 39.22 4.92
N ILE A 677 -4.12 39.41 4.86
CA ILE A 677 -4.90 39.85 6.02
C ILE A 677 -5.23 38.57 6.83
N ASN A 678 -4.35 38.28 7.78
CA ASN A 678 -4.56 37.39 8.94
C ASN A 678 -5.17 36.00 8.67
N GLU A 679 -4.33 34.98 8.73
CA GLU A 679 -4.64 33.54 8.77
C GLU A 679 -5.53 33.11 9.97
N ASN A 680 -6.05 34.02 10.77
CA ASN A 680 -6.83 33.70 11.98
C ASN A 680 -8.06 34.60 12.24
N GLN A 681 -8.63 35.27 11.24
CA GLN A 681 -9.88 35.98 11.42
C GLN A 681 -11.00 35.32 10.62
N THR A 682 -11.96 34.75 11.33
CA THR A 682 -13.32 34.52 10.82
C THR A 682 -13.91 35.87 10.42
N VAL A 683 -13.97 36.15 9.14
CA VAL A 683 -14.58 37.39 8.65
C VAL A 683 -16.08 37.17 8.61
N ASN A 684 -16.81 37.71 9.59
CA ASN A 684 -18.25 37.84 9.55
C ASN A 684 -18.59 38.95 8.55
N ILE A 685 -18.93 38.61 7.33
CA ILE A 685 -19.49 39.56 6.38
C ILE A 685 -21.01 39.66 6.65
N ALA A 686 -21.41 40.69 7.35
CA ALA A 686 -22.81 41.05 7.49
C ALA A 686 -23.32 41.53 6.14
N ILE A 687 -24.07 40.73 5.44
CA ILE A 687 -24.85 41.12 4.27
C ILE A 687 -26.20 41.62 4.78
N ASN A 688 -26.37 42.94 4.69
CA ASN A 688 -27.58 43.77 4.87
C ASN A 688 -28.65 43.27 5.85
N PRO A 689 -28.97 44.05 6.94
CA PRO A 689 -29.79 43.60 8.07
C PRO A 689 -31.32 43.52 7.82
N GLN A 690 -31.79 43.53 6.60
CA GLN A 690 -33.23 43.48 6.32
C GLN A 690 -33.78 42.15 5.77
N GLU A 691 -32.95 41.13 5.55
CA GLU A 691 -33.42 39.77 5.28
C GLU A 691 -32.66 38.78 6.16
N ASP A 692 -33.38 38.15 7.04
CA ASP A 692 -32.99 37.32 8.18
C ASP A 692 -32.36 35.99 7.81
N GLN A 693 -31.23 35.92 7.07
CA GLN A 693 -30.48 34.64 6.90
C GLN A 693 -29.02 34.89 6.58
N SER A 694 -28.12 34.78 7.57
CA SER A 694 -26.67 34.78 7.38
C SER A 694 -26.14 33.35 7.40
N GLU A 695 -25.42 32.96 6.37
CA GLU A 695 -24.60 31.74 6.39
C GLU A 695 -23.17 32.08 6.77
N HIS A 696 -22.53 31.16 7.52
CA HIS A 696 -21.14 31.32 7.91
C HIS A 696 -20.21 30.78 6.82
N PHE A 697 -19.33 31.62 6.31
CA PHE A 697 -18.31 31.27 5.35
C PHE A 697 -16.98 31.07 6.05
N THR A 698 -16.24 30.05 5.61
CA THR A 698 -14.85 29.82 6.00
C THR A 698 -13.96 30.03 4.78
N VAL A 699 -12.84 30.73 4.94
CA VAL A 699 -11.87 30.91 3.88
C VAL A 699 -10.82 29.81 3.99
N THR A 700 -10.61 29.04 2.93
CA THR A 700 -9.56 28.02 2.88
C THR A 700 -8.19 28.67 2.70
N GLN A 701 -7.11 27.93 3.01
CA GLN A 701 -5.74 28.39 2.79
C GLN A 701 -5.42 28.75 1.33
N LYS A 702 -6.23 28.27 0.37
CA LYS A 702 -6.13 28.64 -1.06
C LYS A 702 -6.99 29.86 -1.43
N GLY A 703 -7.58 30.56 -0.48
CA GLY A 703 -8.43 31.72 -0.73
C GLY A 703 -9.83 31.39 -1.24
N TYR A 704 -10.25 30.12 -1.19
CA TYR A 704 -11.63 29.76 -1.55
C TYR A 704 -12.57 29.94 -0.36
N PHE A 705 -13.78 30.42 -0.64
CA PHE A 705 -14.85 30.46 0.33
C PHE A 705 -15.50 29.08 0.42
N THR A 706 -15.58 28.52 1.64
CA THR A 706 -16.34 27.29 1.90
C THR A 706 -17.54 27.61 2.79
N PHE A 707 -18.65 26.93 2.53
CA PHE A 707 -19.90 27.04 3.31
C PHE A 707 -20.62 25.68 3.24
N PHE A 708 -21.62 25.52 4.10
CA PHE A 708 -22.47 24.34 4.07
C PHE A 708 -23.76 24.66 3.34
N ALA A 709 -24.16 23.81 2.40
CA ALA A 709 -25.46 23.86 1.76
C ALA A 709 -26.20 22.55 1.96
N ASN A 710 -27.51 22.58 2.01
CA ASN A 710 -28.33 21.39 2.10
C ASN A 710 -28.59 20.83 0.70
N VAL A 711 -28.19 19.59 0.47
CA VAL A 711 -28.41 18.85 -0.77
C VAL A 711 -29.32 17.66 -0.47
N ASP A 712 -30.53 17.67 -0.98
CA ASP A 712 -31.57 16.66 -0.76
C ASP A 712 -31.75 16.28 0.72
N GLY A 713 -31.77 17.28 1.60
CA GLY A 713 -31.97 17.11 3.04
C GLY A 713 -30.68 16.94 3.87
N TYR A 714 -29.50 16.89 3.26
CA TYR A 714 -28.20 16.68 3.94
C TYR A 714 -27.28 17.88 3.80
N ASN A 715 -26.61 18.27 4.88
CA ASN A 715 -25.64 19.36 4.86
C ASN A 715 -24.31 18.89 4.25
N GLU A 716 -23.92 19.50 3.14
CA GLU A 716 -22.71 19.21 2.39
C GLU A 716 -21.78 20.44 2.39
N PRO A 717 -20.45 20.26 2.50
CA PRO A 717 -19.49 21.34 2.38
C PRO A 717 -19.27 21.73 0.92
N PHE A 718 -19.46 23.00 0.60
CA PHE A 718 -19.24 23.59 -0.72
C PHE A 718 -18.05 24.53 -0.72
N THR A 719 -17.30 24.52 -1.82
CA THR A 719 -16.28 25.52 -2.12
C THR A 719 -16.79 26.45 -3.23
N TYR A 720 -16.77 27.75 -2.99
CA TYR A 720 -17.11 28.76 -4.01
C TYR A 720 -15.91 29.06 -4.90
N SER A 721 -16.09 29.02 -6.21
CA SER A 721 -15.10 29.46 -7.20
C SER A 721 -15.74 30.33 -8.25
N GLN A 722 -15.23 31.55 -8.42
CA GLN A 722 -15.80 32.55 -9.34
C GLN A 722 -15.77 32.10 -10.80
N ASN A 723 -14.86 31.19 -11.17
CA ASN A 723 -14.59 30.78 -12.55
C ASN A 723 -14.85 29.28 -12.77
N ALA A 724 -15.55 28.59 -11.90
CA ALA A 724 -15.87 27.16 -12.09
C ALA A 724 -17.36 26.95 -12.33
N ASP A 725 -17.71 25.86 -12.99
CA ASP A 725 -19.07 25.35 -13.07
C ASP A 725 -19.51 24.76 -11.71
N PHE A 726 -20.81 24.51 -11.55
CA PHE A 726 -21.31 23.75 -10.41
C PHE A 726 -20.87 22.30 -10.56
N CYS A 727 -19.96 21.85 -9.70
CA CYS A 727 -19.28 20.56 -9.84
C CYS A 727 -19.32 19.73 -8.55
N VAL A 728 -19.32 18.42 -8.73
CA VAL A 728 -19.11 17.42 -7.68
C VAL A 728 -17.94 16.49 -8.07
N SER A 729 -17.13 16.08 -7.10
CA SER A 729 -16.08 15.09 -7.38
C SER A 729 -16.69 13.72 -7.72
N GLU A 730 -16.03 12.98 -8.60
CA GLU A 730 -16.46 11.61 -8.96
C GLU A 730 -16.59 10.72 -7.73
N SER A 731 -15.64 10.80 -6.80
CA SER A 731 -15.69 10.03 -5.54
C SER A 731 -16.92 10.36 -4.70
N ARG A 732 -17.35 11.67 -4.64
CA ARG A 732 -18.55 12.06 -3.93
C ARG A 732 -19.82 11.65 -4.67
N ALA A 733 -19.86 11.76 -5.99
CA ALA A 733 -20.96 11.28 -6.81
C ALA A 733 -21.18 9.77 -6.68
N LEU A 734 -20.10 8.97 -6.67
CA LEU A 734 -20.17 7.54 -6.42
C LEU A 734 -20.67 7.21 -5.01
N GLN A 735 -20.29 8.00 -4.00
CA GLN A 735 -20.81 7.83 -2.65
C GLN A 735 -22.31 8.12 -2.59
N LEU A 736 -22.78 9.19 -3.26
CA LEU A 736 -24.20 9.52 -3.33
C LEU A 736 -25.04 8.44 -4.05
N LEU A 737 -24.46 7.78 -5.06
CA LEU A 737 -25.08 6.61 -5.72
C LEU A 737 -25.19 5.43 -4.76
N LYS A 738 -24.14 5.10 -4.01
CA LYS A 738 -24.17 4.04 -3.00
C LYS A 738 -25.18 4.30 -1.89
N ASP A 739 -25.29 5.55 -1.45
CA ASP A 739 -26.23 5.97 -0.41
C ASP A 739 -27.69 6.07 -0.93
N GLY A 740 -27.94 5.79 -2.22
CA GLY A 740 -29.26 5.90 -2.86
C GLY A 740 -29.77 7.33 -3.00
N ARG A 741 -28.92 8.34 -2.86
CA ARG A 741 -29.22 9.77 -2.99
C ARG A 741 -29.17 10.26 -4.44
N LEU A 742 -28.37 9.59 -5.27
CA LEU A 742 -28.42 9.65 -6.73
C LEU A 742 -28.77 8.28 -7.29
N THR A 743 -29.42 8.27 -8.44
CA THR A 743 -29.73 7.05 -9.21
C THR A 743 -29.12 7.17 -10.62
N ALA A 744 -29.10 6.08 -11.38
CA ALA A 744 -28.62 6.12 -12.76
C ALA A 744 -29.44 7.09 -13.64
N ASP A 745 -30.71 7.29 -13.32
CA ASP A 745 -31.62 8.17 -14.06
C ASP A 745 -31.34 9.67 -13.81
N ASP A 746 -30.59 9.99 -12.76
CA ASP A 746 -30.17 11.37 -12.46
C ASP A 746 -28.99 11.81 -13.32
N PHE A 747 -28.34 10.89 -14.08
CA PHE A 747 -27.22 11.21 -14.98
C PHE A 747 -27.74 11.46 -16.40
N GLN A 748 -27.30 12.56 -17.01
CA GLN A 748 -27.74 13.01 -18.33
C GLN A 748 -26.57 13.15 -19.31
N GLY A 749 -26.78 12.71 -20.55
CA GLY A 749 -25.97 13.05 -21.71
C GLY A 749 -24.58 12.44 -21.80
N ASP A 750 -23.85 12.90 -22.81
CA ASP A 750 -22.47 12.52 -23.08
C ASP A 750 -21.49 13.32 -22.19
N VAL A 751 -20.25 12.82 -22.09
CA VAL A 751 -19.17 13.47 -21.34
C VAL A 751 -18.85 14.84 -21.96
N GLU A 752 -19.00 15.91 -21.17
CA GLU A 752 -18.72 17.29 -21.60
C GLU A 752 -17.36 17.81 -21.09
N LYS A 753 -16.88 18.88 -21.72
CA LYS A 753 -15.74 19.66 -21.22
C LYS A 753 -16.20 20.66 -20.16
N ILE A 754 -15.66 20.54 -18.97
CA ILE A 754 -16.08 21.25 -17.77
C ILE A 754 -14.95 22.13 -17.27
N LEU A 755 -15.25 23.35 -16.88
CA LEU A 755 -14.31 24.27 -16.24
C LEU A 755 -14.32 24.02 -14.71
N THR A 756 -13.16 23.65 -14.18
CA THR A 756 -12.97 23.39 -12.75
C THR A 756 -11.93 24.35 -12.16
N THR A 757 -11.74 24.32 -10.85
CA THR A 757 -10.64 25.03 -10.16
C THR A 757 -9.24 24.61 -10.67
N GLY A 758 -9.11 23.40 -11.23
CA GLY A 758 -7.87 22.87 -11.82
C GLY A 758 -7.79 22.94 -13.35
N GLY A 759 -8.69 23.72 -14.02
CA GLY A 759 -8.73 23.87 -15.47
C GLY A 759 -9.84 23.06 -16.14
N ILE A 760 -9.74 22.87 -17.46
CA ILE A 760 -10.77 22.19 -18.26
C ILE A 760 -10.58 20.68 -18.17
N GLN A 761 -11.63 19.96 -17.76
CA GLN A 761 -11.66 18.50 -17.64
C GLN A 761 -12.90 17.92 -18.33
N ASN A 762 -12.87 16.60 -18.60
CA ASN A 762 -14.05 15.88 -19.08
C ASN A 762 -14.87 15.39 -17.87
N GLY A 763 -16.18 15.48 -17.93
CA GLY A 763 -17.07 14.99 -16.87
C GLY A 763 -18.48 14.71 -17.36
N ALA A 764 -19.19 13.87 -16.59
CA ALA A 764 -20.61 13.61 -16.80
C ALA A 764 -21.47 14.70 -16.12
N ILE A 765 -22.71 14.83 -16.56
CA ILE A 765 -23.71 15.72 -15.93
C ILE A 765 -24.63 14.87 -15.07
N CYS A 766 -24.92 15.31 -13.84
CA CYS A 766 -26.00 14.78 -13.03
C CYS A 766 -26.94 15.89 -12.58
N VAL A 767 -28.19 15.56 -12.27
CA VAL A 767 -29.21 16.51 -11.79
C VAL A 767 -29.46 16.26 -10.30
N ILE A 768 -29.18 17.27 -9.48
CA ILE A 768 -29.50 17.26 -8.06
C ILE A 768 -30.91 17.80 -7.87
N LYS A 769 -31.77 17.06 -7.16
CA LYS A 769 -33.20 17.38 -7.02
C LYS A 769 -33.44 18.66 -6.27
N GLU A 770 -32.75 18.90 -5.17
CA GLU A 770 -32.82 20.12 -4.39
C GLU A 770 -31.45 20.49 -3.83
N VAL A 771 -31.07 21.74 -4.01
CA VAL A 771 -29.92 22.38 -3.32
C VAL A 771 -30.44 23.59 -2.59
N ARG A 772 -30.32 23.64 -1.25
CA ARG A 772 -30.75 24.77 -0.42
C ARG A 772 -29.53 25.54 0.09
N ILE A 773 -29.48 26.81 -0.25
CA ILE A 773 -28.43 27.75 0.15
C ILE A 773 -29.07 28.98 0.75
N ALA A 774 -28.65 29.41 1.95
CA ALA A 774 -29.16 30.57 2.64
C ALA A 774 -30.69 30.62 2.69
N GLY A 775 -31.32 29.46 2.97
CA GLY A 775 -32.77 29.32 3.05
C GLY A 775 -33.57 29.35 1.73
N ARG A 776 -32.88 29.48 0.59
CA ARG A 776 -33.49 29.37 -0.74
C ARG A 776 -33.24 28.00 -1.36
N SER A 777 -34.30 27.38 -1.87
CA SER A 777 -34.21 26.09 -2.56
C SER A 777 -34.09 26.33 -4.07
N LEU A 778 -33.09 25.62 -4.65
CA LEU A 778 -32.92 25.48 -6.10
C LEU A 778 -33.26 24.04 -6.45
N TYR A 779 -34.11 23.83 -7.45
CA TYR A 779 -34.58 22.49 -7.84
C TYR A 779 -34.02 22.10 -9.20
N ASN A 780 -33.77 20.78 -9.39
CA ASN A 780 -33.25 20.19 -10.62
C ASN A 780 -31.97 20.89 -11.10
N VAL A 781 -31.03 21.06 -10.20
CA VAL A 781 -29.75 21.74 -10.46
C VAL A 781 -28.83 20.82 -11.23
N GLU A 782 -28.41 21.22 -12.43
CA GLU A 782 -27.37 20.51 -13.18
C GLU A 782 -26.04 20.63 -12.47
N CYS A 783 -25.43 19.49 -12.18
CA CYS A 783 -24.16 19.37 -11.51
C CYS A 783 -23.21 18.53 -12.36
N LYS A 784 -21.99 19.02 -12.57
CA LYS A 784 -20.98 18.34 -13.39
C LYS A 784 -20.08 17.46 -12.53
N VAL A 785 -19.99 16.18 -12.89
CA VAL A 785 -19.16 15.18 -12.16
C VAL A 785 -17.75 15.16 -12.75
N VAL A 786 -16.75 15.41 -11.93
CA VAL A 786 -15.35 15.58 -12.37
C VAL A 786 -14.41 14.59 -11.67
N SER A 787 -13.61 13.84 -12.46
CA SER A 787 -12.78 12.74 -11.98
C SER A 787 -11.52 13.16 -11.20
N ARG A 788 -11.06 14.41 -11.34
CA ARG A 788 -9.81 14.89 -10.70
C ARG A 788 -10.03 16.16 -9.88
N MET A 789 -11.09 16.21 -9.09
CA MET A 789 -11.40 17.31 -8.21
C MET A 789 -11.04 16.96 -6.76
N VAL A 790 -10.33 17.84 -6.08
CA VAL A 790 -9.93 17.67 -4.67
C VAL A 790 -11.09 18.00 -3.74
N GLU A 791 -11.83 19.06 -4.07
CA GLU A 791 -13.02 19.49 -3.34
C GLU A 791 -14.18 18.54 -3.64
N GLN A 792 -15.02 18.25 -2.63
CA GLN A 792 -16.21 17.38 -2.83
C GLN A 792 -17.27 18.06 -3.68
N TRP A 793 -17.48 19.36 -3.44
CA TRP A 793 -18.44 20.20 -4.16
C TRP A 793 -17.84 21.57 -4.46
N VAL A 794 -18.05 22.06 -5.67
CA VAL A 794 -17.66 23.41 -6.08
C VAL A 794 -18.88 24.09 -6.69
N ILE A 795 -19.21 25.31 -6.22
CA ILE A 795 -20.26 26.14 -6.77
C ILE A 795 -19.65 27.37 -7.45
N GLY A 796 -20.02 27.60 -8.70
CA GLY A 796 -19.57 28.73 -9.47
C GLY A 796 -20.56 29.92 -9.41
N GLN A 797 -20.41 30.89 -10.32
CA GLN A 797 -21.39 32.00 -10.46
C GLN A 797 -22.75 31.44 -10.88
N ILE A 798 -23.72 31.49 -9.98
CA ILE A 798 -25.13 31.10 -10.20
C ILE A 798 -25.85 32.11 -11.11
N GLY A 799 -25.19 32.71 -12.07
CA GLY A 799 -25.80 33.74 -12.94
C GLY A 799 -25.96 33.35 -14.41
N ARG A 800 -25.50 32.15 -14.82
CA ARG A 800 -25.61 31.70 -16.22
C ARG A 800 -26.01 30.24 -16.39
N ALA A 801 -26.20 29.48 -15.32
CA ALA A 801 -26.89 28.21 -15.43
C ALA A 801 -28.35 28.51 -15.73
N SER A 802 -28.88 27.93 -16.77
CA SER A 802 -30.29 28.04 -17.17
C SER A 802 -31.20 27.44 -16.09
N CYS A 803 -31.41 28.17 -15.00
CA CYS A 803 -32.60 27.98 -14.18
C CYS A 803 -33.79 28.36 -15.04
N ARG A 804 -34.38 27.43 -15.76
CA ARG A 804 -35.73 27.59 -16.26
C ARG A 804 -36.65 27.58 -15.04
N GLU A 805 -36.92 28.75 -14.49
CA GLU A 805 -38.12 28.98 -13.70
C GLU A 805 -39.33 28.52 -14.54
N ARG A 806 -39.95 27.43 -14.15
CA ARG A 806 -41.39 27.28 -14.44
C ARG A 806 -42.11 27.77 -13.19
N VAL A 807 -42.72 28.93 -13.35
CA VAL A 807 -43.81 29.47 -12.53
C VAL A 807 -44.96 28.49 -12.58
#